data_3fceaaeada90bfb8aa86c54389d371d2
#
_entry.id   3fceaaeada90bfb8aa86c54389d371d2
#
_cell.length_a   1.000
_cell.length_b   1.000
_cell.length_c   1.000
_cell.angle_alpha   90.00
_cell.angle_beta   90.00
_cell.angle_gamma   90.00
#
_symmetry.space_group_name_H-M   'P 1'
#
loop_
_entity.id
_entity.type
_entity.pdbx_description
1 polymer ?
#
loop_
_entity_poly.entity_id
_entity_poly.type
_entity_poly.pdbx_seq_one_letter_code
_entity_poly.pdbx_strand_id
1 'polypeptide(L)'
;NKAYQLTPYTGFRTFVKIQRDGTARFYEPFAACHVEPSAPIEQQMAIGMNELELQEIDTAAGLQVNVAYFTVPHENFAGLARQVTLQNISARPMTLEVLDGLPAVSPYGVNNLLLKEIGRTLEAWMEVFNVAQHMPYYRLRASVGDTAEVETFEAGHFALAFLEREQQVDQLPALVDPVVVFGHNTSLSAPDRFNQTPLADLLQASQITTGQTPSAFFGASATIAPGESLALNSVFGHVSHQASLPAIRNRLLRAGRFTDLREQANALTQHLTEPIATQTSAQLFDAYCRQTLLDNIIRGGWPVTWGKGDRAQVYHIYSRKHGDLERDYNAFALAAEYFSQGNGNYRDVNQNRRCDVLFNPHVGDFNIRTFVSLLQADGYNPLVVQGSRFTLSPEKRAAVLAQVDRPSLLTGLFAAPFTPGQIVRAIADSGLLLRGSIDEFLALVMQSAEQHVAAAPGEGFWVDHWTYNLDLIDSYLAVYPDRQDALLFGDPTLPFFDNPAFVQPRSQKYVLAHDQVRQFGAVREDHEKAALIASRAEQSNWLRTAHGCGAVYRTTLFAKLVSLALIKFATLDPLGMGVEMEAGKPGWYDAMNGLPGLFGSSLSETYELQRLMEFLLDILREKTGGALDLPIELRTLLREVAAQLQTYHVSADAQRDFVYWDSVATAREVYRASIRLGLSGETQSISWPDLTDFLASCVSKIRDGIQRAVNLNGGIPPTYFIYEVTRYDIIHDADGVTQADAQGRPFIRARSFEPQVLPLFLEGPVHALKTLSTNEAAQLHRQVKASPLFDRELKMYKVNASLADQPPDIGRARVFTPGWLENESIWLHMEYKYLLEVLRAGLVAEFYDDFKTALIPFLDPQTYGRSPLENSSFLVSSAHPDRSLHGAGFVARLSGSTAEFLSMWQVMMMGRRPFHVKDGQLHLAFKPALPGWLFTEEGTVTFRFLGQCTVIYHNPRCIDTFSGAARIEKIDLQTGAGQHIELTGDLIGPPYAAMARAGQIKQIDVYFEAGG
;
A
#
# COMPACT_ATOMS: atom_id res chain seq x y z
N ASN A 1 -14.28 7.65 11.36
CA ASN A 1 -14.27 6.75 12.48
C ASN A 1 -14.09 7.54 13.79
N LYS A 2 -15.01 7.34 14.74
CA LYS A 2 -14.96 7.99 16.06
C LYS A 2 -14.29 7.10 17.11
N ALA A 3 -13.21 6.41 16.75
CA ALA A 3 -12.52 5.46 17.62
C ALA A 3 -12.15 6.07 18.99
N TYR A 4 -11.74 7.34 19.00
CA TYR A 4 -11.46 8.07 20.26
C TYR A 4 -12.66 8.17 21.21
N GLN A 5 -13.89 8.17 20.69
CA GLN A 5 -15.11 8.15 21.53
C GLN A 5 -15.43 6.76 22.06
N LEU A 6 -14.88 5.72 21.42
CA LEU A 6 -15.08 4.33 21.81
C LEU A 6 -13.99 3.80 22.76
N THR A 7 -12.92 4.57 23.00
CA THR A 7 -11.81 4.14 23.87
C THR A 7 -12.26 3.65 25.25
N PRO A 8 -13.25 4.27 25.93
CA PRO A 8 -13.75 3.75 27.20
C PRO A 8 -14.39 2.36 27.11
N TYR A 9 -14.86 1.94 25.93
CA TYR A 9 -15.48 0.63 25.70
C TYR A 9 -14.53 -0.40 25.13
N THR A 10 -13.73 -0.01 24.13
CA THR A 10 -12.90 -0.92 23.33
C THR A 10 -11.41 -0.75 23.54
N GLY A 11 -10.99 0.29 24.26
CA GLY A 11 -9.62 0.53 24.64
C GLY A 11 -9.22 -0.20 25.92
N PHE A 12 -7.90 -0.41 26.06
CA PHE A 12 -7.35 -0.93 27.32
C PHE A 12 -7.52 0.08 28.46
N ARG A 13 -7.92 -0.41 29.63
CA ARG A 13 -8.09 0.41 30.84
C ARG A 13 -7.41 -0.26 32.03
N THR A 14 -6.83 0.55 32.90
CA THR A 14 -6.20 0.11 34.14
C THR A 14 -6.91 0.81 35.31
N PHE A 15 -7.54 0.07 36.19
CA PHE A 15 -8.19 0.59 37.38
C PHE A 15 -7.36 0.25 38.61
N VAL A 16 -7.09 1.23 39.46
CA VAL A 16 -6.25 1.08 40.62
C VAL A 16 -6.97 1.61 41.87
N LYS A 17 -7.08 0.78 42.91
CA LYS A 17 -7.38 1.27 44.26
C LYS A 17 -6.06 1.38 45.04
N ILE A 18 -5.76 2.57 45.50
CA ILE A 18 -4.55 2.88 46.28
C ILE A 18 -4.97 2.96 47.73
N GLN A 19 -4.45 2.07 48.59
CA GLN A 19 -4.63 2.11 50.02
C GLN A 19 -3.34 2.62 50.68
N ARG A 20 -3.47 3.76 51.38
CA ARG A 20 -2.36 4.41 52.07
C ARG A 20 -2.89 5.09 53.35
N ASP A 21 -2.24 4.85 54.46
CA ASP A 21 -2.54 5.49 55.77
C ASP A 21 -4.05 5.32 56.20
N GLY A 22 -4.63 4.17 55.86
CA GLY A 22 -6.06 3.87 56.21
C GLY A 22 -7.08 4.54 55.25
N THR A 23 -6.66 5.23 54.24
CA THR A 23 -7.51 5.82 53.19
C THR A 23 -7.40 5.05 51.87
N ALA A 24 -8.55 4.83 51.23
CA ALA A 24 -8.61 4.26 49.89
C ALA A 24 -8.89 5.36 48.84
N ARG A 25 -8.14 5.36 47.77
CA ARG A 25 -8.34 6.28 46.62
C ARG A 25 -8.46 5.45 45.34
N PHE A 26 -9.47 5.74 44.52
CA PHE A 26 -9.55 5.24 43.14
C PHE A 26 -8.68 6.09 42.21
N TYR A 27 -8.02 5.41 41.30
CA TYR A 27 -7.17 6.03 40.29
C TYR A 27 -7.28 5.25 38.98
N GLU A 28 -7.43 5.97 37.85
CA GLU A 28 -7.40 5.44 36.51
C GLU A 28 -6.39 6.26 35.72
N PRO A 29 -5.22 5.70 35.36
CA PRO A 29 -4.23 6.42 34.59
C PRO A 29 -4.75 6.70 33.17
N PHE A 30 -4.29 7.80 32.57
CA PHE A 30 -4.67 8.26 31.24
C PHE A 30 -6.15 8.56 31.03
N ALA A 31 -6.95 8.58 32.10
CA ALA A 31 -8.35 8.98 32.04
C ALA A 31 -8.46 10.47 31.74
N ALA A 32 -9.49 10.86 30.97
CA ALA A 32 -9.80 12.26 30.75
C ALA A 32 -10.20 12.91 32.09
N CYS A 33 -9.40 13.90 32.54
CA CYS A 33 -9.75 14.66 33.73
C CYS A 33 -10.84 15.68 33.43
N HIS A 34 -12.00 15.57 34.10
CA HIS A 34 -13.08 16.55 34.02
C HIS A 34 -12.94 17.67 35.06
N VAL A 35 -11.98 17.54 35.96
CA VAL A 35 -11.67 18.51 37.03
C VAL A 35 -10.17 18.79 36.97
N GLU A 36 -9.76 20.07 37.08
CA GLU A 36 -8.35 20.40 37.18
C GLU A 36 -7.69 19.62 38.30
N PRO A 37 -6.62 18.86 38.04
CA PRO A 37 -5.96 18.06 39.06
C PRO A 37 -5.38 18.99 40.14
N SER A 38 -5.42 18.55 41.40
CA SER A 38 -4.83 19.26 42.52
C SER A 38 -3.28 19.40 42.45
N ALA A 39 -2.65 18.65 41.57
CA ALA A 39 -1.23 18.71 41.22
C ALA A 39 -1.05 18.39 39.74
N PRO A 40 0.01 18.86 39.10
CA PRO A 40 0.28 18.56 37.68
C PRO A 40 0.39 17.04 37.44
N ILE A 41 -0.26 16.58 36.37
CA ILE A 41 -0.09 15.22 35.83
C ILE A 41 0.79 15.37 34.58
N GLU A 42 1.91 14.66 34.56
CA GLU A 42 2.79 14.61 33.41
C GLU A 42 2.49 13.37 32.58
N GLN A 43 2.26 13.53 31.27
CA GLN A 43 2.02 12.44 30.34
C GLN A 43 2.98 12.49 29.18
N GLN A 44 3.50 11.32 28.80
CA GLN A 44 4.38 11.17 27.65
C GLN A 44 3.94 9.95 26.83
N MET A 45 4.13 10.03 25.51
CA MET A 45 3.96 8.94 24.58
C MET A 45 5.19 8.79 23.71
N ALA A 46 5.79 7.61 23.70
CA ALA A 46 6.90 7.26 22.83
C ALA A 46 6.44 6.23 21.78
N ILE A 47 6.67 6.52 20.52
CA ILE A 47 6.26 5.68 19.39
C ILE A 47 7.52 5.18 18.70
N GLY A 48 7.77 3.87 18.77
CA GLY A 48 8.79 3.16 18.01
C GLY A 48 8.21 2.45 16.79
N MET A 49 9.05 1.72 16.06
CA MET A 49 8.64 0.98 14.87
C MET A 49 7.65 -0.17 15.17
N ASN A 50 7.78 -0.82 16.32
CA ASN A 50 6.92 -1.93 16.75
C ASN A 50 6.57 -1.84 18.24
N GLU A 51 6.78 -0.70 18.85
CA GLU A 51 6.58 -0.49 20.28
C GLU A 51 5.91 0.86 20.53
N LEU A 52 4.92 0.86 21.41
CA LEU A 52 4.27 2.06 21.92
C LEU A 52 4.42 2.08 23.42
N GLU A 53 4.96 3.16 23.97
CA GLU A 53 5.03 3.39 25.41
C GLU A 53 4.22 4.62 25.80
N LEU A 54 3.46 4.46 26.86
CA LEU A 54 2.73 5.55 27.52
C LEU A 54 3.25 5.69 28.94
N GLN A 55 3.51 6.90 29.37
CA GLN A 55 3.92 7.21 30.75
C GLN A 55 2.98 8.27 31.33
N GLU A 56 2.54 8.06 32.58
CA GLU A 56 1.87 9.07 33.38
C GLU A 56 2.52 9.16 34.77
N ILE A 57 2.79 10.37 35.20
CA ILE A 57 3.30 10.68 36.54
C ILE A 57 2.25 11.51 37.27
N ASP A 58 1.57 10.93 38.27
CA ASP A 58 0.66 11.61 39.19
C ASP A 58 1.31 11.68 40.58
N THR A 59 1.85 12.85 40.91
CA THR A 59 2.49 13.09 42.23
C THR A 59 1.47 13.10 43.38
N ALA A 60 0.19 13.42 43.14
CA ALA A 60 -0.86 13.38 44.12
C ALA A 60 -1.33 11.95 44.45
N ALA A 61 -1.35 11.07 43.43
CA ALA A 61 -1.54 9.64 43.61
C ALA A 61 -0.27 8.98 44.20
N GLY A 62 0.90 9.56 43.94
CA GLY A 62 2.19 9.01 44.31
C GLY A 62 2.61 7.82 43.41
N LEU A 63 2.11 7.81 42.19
CA LEU A 63 2.36 6.74 41.21
C LEU A 63 2.95 7.32 39.93
N GLN A 64 3.92 6.59 39.38
CA GLN A 64 4.28 6.62 37.99
C GLN A 64 3.77 5.35 37.30
N VAL A 65 3.06 5.51 36.20
CA VAL A 65 2.50 4.40 35.43
C VAL A 65 3.16 4.39 34.06
N ASN A 66 3.80 3.27 33.70
CA ASN A 66 4.33 3.03 32.39
C ASN A 66 3.56 1.89 31.72
N VAL A 67 3.14 2.08 30.48
CA VAL A 67 2.43 1.05 29.70
C VAL A 67 3.16 0.87 28.38
N ALA A 68 3.67 -0.34 28.15
CA ALA A 68 4.33 -0.71 26.90
C ALA A 68 3.48 -1.70 26.10
N TYR A 69 3.41 -1.50 24.79
CA TYR A 69 2.78 -2.40 23.84
C TYR A 69 3.78 -2.84 22.77
N PHE A 70 3.77 -4.12 22.43
CA PHE A 70 4.52 -4.66 21.30
C PHE A 70 3.81 -5.89 20.72
N THR A 71 4.12 -6.25 19.46
CA THR A 71 3.58 -7.47 18.84
C THR A 71 4.42 -8.67 19.20
N VAL A 72 3.77 -9.83 19.44
CA VAL A 72 4.44 -11.08 19.76
C VAL A 72 5.06 -11.70 18.51
N PRO A 73 6.42 -11.80 18.42
CA PRO A 73 7.08 -12.36 17.25
C PRO A 73 7.27 -13.87 17.37
N HIS A 74 7.54 -14.54 16.21
CA HIS A 74 8.00 -15.93 16.09
C HIS A 74 7.09 -16.98 16.75
N GLU A 75 5.81 -16.67 16.96
CA GLU A 75 4.81 -17.60 17.48
C GLU A 75 3.78 -17.99 16.40
N ASN A 76 3.21 -19.19 16.53
CA ASN A 76 2.16 -19.67 15.61
C ASN A 76 0.77 -19.16 16.02
N PHE A 77 0.70 -17.94 16.49
CA PHE A 77 -0.51 -17.18 16.78
C PHE A 77 -0.26 -15.69 16.62
N ALA A 78 -1.29 -14.91 16.36
CA ALA A 78 -1.19 -13.45 16.42
C ALA A 78 -1.39 -12.99 17.87
N GLY A 79 -0.53 -12.10 18.37
CA GLY A 79 -0.61 -11.60 19.74
C GLY A 79 -0.13 -10.18 19.90
N LEU A 80 -0.86 -9.40 20.71
CA LEU A 80 -0.44 -8.11 21.24
C LEU A 80 -0.04 -8.30 22.70
N ALA A 81 1.19 -7.98 23.03
CA ALA A 81 1.71 -7.93 24.38
C ALA A 81 1.50 -6.54 24.98
N ARG A 82 1.09 -6.49 26.23
CA ARG A 82 0.94 -5.28 27.02
C ARG A 82 1.58 -5.46 28.39
N GLN A 83 2.41 -4.51 28.80
CA GLN A 83 2.99 -4.44 30.14
C GLN A 83 2.54 -3.15 30.83
N VAL A 84 1.98 -3.27 32.03
CA VAL A 84 1.65 -2.13 32.89
C VAL A 84 2.56 -2.17 34.11
N THR A 85 3.37 -1.13 34.28
CA THR A 85 4.27 -1.00 35.44
C THR A 85 3.82 0.16 36.31
N LEU A 86 3.47 -0.13 37.55
CA LEU A 86 3.04 0.82 38.56
C LEU A 86 4.18 1.02 39.56
N GLN A 87 4.82 2.19 39.57
CA GLN A 87 5.91 2.50 40.49
C GLN A 87 5.46 3.45 41.60
N ASN A 88 5.76 3.09 42.83
CA ASN A 88 5.54 3.97 43.97
C ASN A 88 6.61 5.06 44.04
N ILE A 89 6.24 6.28 43.64
CA ILE A 89 7.10 7.46 43.72
C ILE A 89 6.91 8.28 45.03
N SER A 90 6.02 7.81 45.94
CA SER A 90 5.81 8.46 47.23
C SER A 90 6.86 8.02 48.26
N ALA A 91 6.92 8.71 49.40
CA ALA A 91 7.84 8.40 50.46
C ALA A 91 7.37 7.28 51.41
N ARG A 92 6.19 6.65 51.13
CA ARG A 92 5.58 5.64 52.01
C ARG A 92 5.13 4.39 51.24
N PRO A 93 5.11 3.23 51.87
CA PRO A 93 4.51 2.05 51.24
C PRO A 93 3.01 2.27 50.93
N MET A 94 2.53 1.64 49.86
CA MET A 94 1.15 1.64 49.46
C MET A 94 0.70 0.25 49.03
N THR A 95 -0.56 -0.11 49.32
CA THR A 95 -1.17 -1.32 48.83
C THR A 95 -2.03 -0.98 47.63
N LEU A 96 -1.81 -1.70 46.52
CA LEU A 96 -2.55 -1.55 45.28
C LEU A 96 -3.44 -2.75 45.06
N GLU A 97 -4.72 -2.49 44.72
CA GLU A 97 -5.56 -3.46 44.02
C GLU A 97 -5.75 -2.96 42.59
N VAL A 98 -5.40 -3.76 41.61
CA VAL A 98 -5.33 -3.41 40.20
C VAL A 98 -6.21 -4.33 39.37
N LEU A 99 -7.01 -3.75 38.48
CA LEU A 99 -7.62 -4.45 37.33
C LEU A 99 -7.10 -3.84 36.06
N ASP A 100 -6.50 -4.65 35.20
CA ASP A 100 -6.02 -4.23 33.89
C ASP A 100 -6.63 -5.07 32.78
N GLY A 101 -7.04 -4.44 31.66
CA GLY A 101 -7.59 -5.16 30.52
C GLY A 101 -8.56 -4.36 29.66
N LEU A 102 -9.52 -5.09 29.05
CA LEU A 102 -10.51 -4.57 28.12
C LEU A 102 -11.93 -4.61 28.71
N PRO A 103 -12.65 -3.47 28.72
CA PRO A 103 -14.06 -3.41 29.17
C PRO A 103 -15.01 -4.25 28.31
N ALA A 104 -14.79 -4.27 26.98
CA ALA A 104 -15.58 -5.05 26.04
C ALA A 104 -14.67 -5.73 25.01
N VAL A 105 -14.91 -7.01 24.77
CA VAL A 105 -14.22 -7.82 23.77
C VAL A 105 -15.23 -8.26 22.72
N SER A 106 -15.00 -7.92 21.45
CA SER A 106 -15.76 -8.51 20.34
C SER A 106 -15.25 -9.94 20.10
N PRO A 107 -16.04 -10.99 20.36
CA PRO A 107 -15.62 -12.36 20.10
C PRO A 107 -15.34 -12.62 18.62
N TYR A 108 -14.51 -13.60 18.32
CA TYR A 108 -14.27 -14.04 16.94
C TYR A 108 -15.58 -14.51 16.29
N GLY A 109 -15.74 -14.17 15.00
CA GLY A 109 -16.96 -14.39 14.22
C GLY A 109 -17.88 -13.16 14.12
N VAL A 110 -17.63 -12.12 14.91
CA VAL A 110 -18.33 -10.82 14.84
C VAL A 110 -17.61 -9.93 13.82
N ASN A 111 -18.35 -9.40 12.86
CA ASN A 111 -17.86 -8.34 11.97
C ASN A 111 -18.53 -6.99 12.27
N ASN A 112 -17.95 -5.90 11.76
CA ASN A 112 -18.47 -4.55 12.02
C ASN A 112 -19.88 -4.31 11.49
N LEU A 113 -20.29 -4.96 10.40
CA LEU A 113 -21.63 -4.86 9.85
C LEU A 113 -22.64 -5.46 10.83
N LEU A 114 -22.35 -6.66 11.34
CA LEU A 114 -23.19 -7.33 12.33
C LEU A 114 -23.33 -6.51 13.63
N LEU A 115 -22.24 -5.91 14.11
CA LEU A 115 -22.30 -5.02 15.28
C LEU A 115 -23.20 -3.80 15.06
N LYS A 116 -23.22 -3.24 13.87
CA LYS A 116 -24.05 -2.07 13.54
C LYS A 116 -25.52 -2.42 13.32
N GLU A 117 -25.81 -3.55 12.70
CA GLU A 117 -27.17 -3.89 12.23
C GLU A 117 -27.96 -4.79 13.19
N ILE A 118 -27.31 -5.79 13.80
CA ILE A 118 -28.01 -6.78 14.65
C ILE A 118 -28.03 -6.35 16.13
N GLY A 119 -27.09 -5.49 16.54
CA GLY A 119 -27.05 -4.94 17.90
C GLY A 119 -27.07 -6.02 18.99
N ARG A 120 -27.96 -5.91 20.00
CA ARG A 120 -28.03 -6.81 21.16
C ARG A 120 -28.39 -8.27 20.82
N THR A 121 -29.07 -8.53 19.71
CA THR A 121 -29.37 -9.91 19.31
C THR A 121 -28.09 -10.72 19.10
N LEU A 122 -27.01 -10.08 18.64
CA LEU A 122 -25.72 -10.72 18.44
C LEU A 122 -25.10 -11.27 19.73
N GLU A 123 -25.40 -10.65 20.88
CA GLU A 123 -24.90 -11.12 22.19
C GLU A 123 -25.38 -12.55 22.52
N ALA A 124 -26.54 -12.98 21.99
CA ALA A 124 -27.05 -14.34 22.19
C ALA A 124 -26.13 -15.45 21.66
N TRP A 125 -25.27 -15.16 20.70
CA TRP A 125 -24.26 -16.10 20.16
C TRP A 125 -22.91 -16.02 20.87
N MET A 126 -22.66 -14.97 21.68
CA MET A 126 -21.39 -14.79 22.36
C MET A 126 -21.21 -15.77 23.51
N GLU A 127 -20.02 -16.36 23.61
CA GLU A 127 -19.63 -17.23 24.70
C GLU A 127 -18.11 -17.11 24.95
N VAL A 128 -17.75 -17.18 26.24
CA VAL A 128 -16.37 -17.22 26.70
C VAL A 128 -16.08 -18.60 27.26
N PHE A 129 -15.11 -19.28 26.67
CA PHE A 129 -14.65 -20.58 27.13
C PHE A 129 -13.37 -20.45 27.96
N ASN A 130 -12.93 -21.53 28.60
CA ASN A 130 -11.62 -21.64 29.24
C ASN A 130 -11.35 -20.64 30.38
N VAL A 131 -12.40 -20.08 31.00
CA VAL A 131 -12.28 -19.06 32.07
C VAL A 131 -11.65 -19.67 33.34
N ALA A 132 -11.98 -20.90 33.70
CA ALA A 132 -11.46 -21.59 34.89
C ALA A 132 -9.94 -21.83 34.83
N GLN A 133 -9.33 -21.81 33.63
CA GLN A 133 -7.88 -21.89 33.40
C GLN A 133 -7.20 -20.53 33.39
N HIS A 134 -7.93 -19.45 33.67
CA HIS A 134 -7.45 -18.05 33.60
C HIS A 134 -6.85 -17.65 32.26
N MET A 135 -7.31 -18.28 31.17
CA MET A 135 -6.99 -17.96 29.80
C MET A 135 -8.26 -17.97 28.96
N PRO A 136 -9.15 -16.98 29.16
CA PRO A 136 -10.44 -16.91 28.48
C PRO A 136 -10.30 -16.93 26.97
N TYR A 137 -11.27 -17.59 26.29
CA TYR A 137 -11.31 -17.79 24.84
C TYR A 137 -12.64 -17.30 24.31
N TYR A 138 -12.62 -16.30 23.45
CA TYR A 138 -13.75 -15.51 22.99
C TYR A 138 -14.11 -15.86 21.55
N ARG A 139 -15.30 -16.41 21.32
CA ARG A 139 -15.84 -16.67 19.99
C ARG A 139 -17.37 -16.70 19.99
N LEU A 140 -17.97 -16.59 18.79
CA LEU A 140 -19.37 -16.95 18.62
C LEU A 140 -19.53 -18.47 18.63
N ARG A 141 -20.69 -18.96 19.11
CA ARG A 141 -21.01 -20.39 19.09
C ARG A 141 -21.24 -20.92 17.67
N ALA A 142 -21.85 -20.09 16.80
CA ALA A 142 -22.11 -20.40 15.41
C ALA A 142 -22.22 -19.11 14.59
N SER A 143 -22.17 -19.22 13.27
CA SER A 143 -22.45 -18.14 12.34
C SER A 143 -23.89 -17.65 12.51
N VAL A 144 -24.10 -16.32 12.40
CA VAL A 144 -25.41 -15.66 12.44
C VAL A 144 -26.11 -15.61 11.09
N GLY A 145 -25.57 -16.21 10.04
CA GLY A 145 -26.12 -16.23 8.69
C GLY A 145 -27.41 -17.09 8.61
N ASP A 146 -28.41 -16.57 7.87
CA ASP A 146 -29.67 -17.27 7.59
C ASP A 146 -29.52 -18.28 6.43
N THR A 147 -28.56 -19.19 6.55
CA THR A 147 -28.34 -20.25 5.55
C THR A 147 -28.74 -21.61 6.15
N ALA A 148 -29.12 -22.53 5.29
CA ALA A 148 -29.45 -23.90 5.73
C ALA A 148 -28.22 -24.65 6.26
N GLU A 149 -27.04 -24.25 5.85
CA GLU A 149 -25.74 -24.73 6.35
C GLU A 149 -25.29 -23.86 7.50
N VAL A 150 -25.31 -24.42 8.71
CA VAL A 150 -24.87 -23.74 9.94
C VAL A 150 -23.36 -23.94 10.11
N GLU A 151 -22.62 -22.85 9.99
CA GLU A 151 -21.18 -22.84 10.22
C GLU A 151 -20.87 -22.64 11.71
N THR A 152 -19.99 -23.48 12.28
CA THR A 152 -19.47 -23.33 13.64
C THR A 152 -18.04 -22.79 13.61
N PHE A 153 -17.70 -21.88 14.55
CA PHE A 153 -16.36 -21.33 14.64
C PHE A 153 -15.50 -22.17 15.59
N GLU A 154 -14.32 -22.57 15.15
CA GLU A 154 -13.27 -23.15 15.98
C GLU A 154 -12.20 -22.14 16.41
N ALA A 155 -11.91 -21.17 15.53
CA ALA A 155 -10.99 -20.08 15.79
C ALA A 155 -11.56 -19.11 16.84
N GLY A 156 -10.67 -18.45 17.60
CA GLY A 156 -11.10 -17.48 18.62
C GLY A 156 -9.97 -16.62 19.14
N HIS A 157 -10.38 -15.55 19.83
CA HIS A 157 -9.43 -14.67 20.53
C HIS A 157 -9.18 -15.21 21.94
N PHE A 158 -8.00 -15.00 22.47
CA PHE A 158 -7.69 -15.33 23.86
C PHE A 158 -7.03 -14.16 24.60
N ALA A 159 -7.11 -14.19 25.92
CA ALA A 159 -6.37 -13.29 26.78
C ALA A 159 -5.68 -14.05 27.90
N LEU A 160 -4.50 -13.60 28.31
CA LEU A 160 -3.71 -14.17 29.41
C LEU A 160 -2.97 -13.04 30.10
N ALA A 161 -2.93 -13.03 31.44
CA ALA A 161 -2.09 -12.10 32.18
C ALA A 161 -1.38 -12.80 33.35
N PHE A 162 -0.24 -12.24 33.75
CA PHE A 162 0.60 -12.78 34.81
C PHE A 162 1.50 -11.72 35.44
N LEU A 163 1.94 -11.98 36.66
CA LEU A 163 3.02 -11.29 37.32
C LEU A 163 4.31 -12.11 37.21
N GLU A 164 5.42 -11.44 37.03
CA GLU A 164 6.73 -12.05 37.10
C GLU A 164 7.51 -11.46 38.26
N ARG A 165 7.94 -12.32 39.19
CA ARG A 165 8.76 -11.97 40.36
C ARG A 165 9.97 -12.86 40.41
N GLU A 166 11.15 -12.29 40.13
CA GLU A 166 12.39 -13.06 40.03
C GLU A 166 12.29 -14.22 39.01
N GLN A 167 12.15 -15.45 39.48
CA GLN A 167 12.01 -16.65 38.64
C GLN A 167 10.63 -17.30 38.71
N GLN A 168 9.71 -16.69 39.45
CA GLN A 168 8.34 -17.19 39.61
C GLN A 168 7.38 -16.38 38.70
N VAL A 169 6.52 -17.10 37.97
CA VAL A 169 5.47 -16.50 37.14
C VAL A 169 4.12 -16.92 37.69
N ASP A 170 3.37 -15.94 38.18
CA ASP A 170 2.06 -16.11 38.74
C ASP A 170 0.96 -15.70 37.79
N GLN A 171 0.21 -16.65 37.22
CA GLN A 171 -0.92 -16.38 36.34
C GLN A 171 -2.04 -15.67 37.09
N LEU A 172 -2.60 -14.60 36.51
CA LEU A 172 -3.65 -13.81 37.11
C LEU A 172 -5.06 -14.35 36.78
N PRO A 173 -6.00 -14.30 37.71
CA PRO A 173 -7.39 -14.65 37.47
C PRO A 173 -8.06 -13.66 36.53
N ALA A 174 -8.92 -14.18 35.62
CA ALA A 174 -9.63 -13.40 34.63
C ALA A 174 -11.06 -13.04 35.09
N LEU A 175 -11.48 -11.80 34.84
CA LEU A 175 -12.86 -11.34 34.93
C LEU A 175 -13.41 -11.06 33.55
N VAL A 176 -14.37 -11.88 33.11
CA VAL A 176 -14.98 -11.82 31.78
C VAL A 176 -16.40 -11.27 31.76
N ASP A 177 -17.02 -11.18 32.94
CA ASP A 177 -18.34 -10.61 33.11
C ASP A 177 -18.24 -9.12 33.51
N PRO A 178 -18.64 -8.19 32.61
CA PRO A 178 -18.56 -6.76 32.91
C PRO A 178 -19.34 -6.33 34.14
N VAL A 179 -20.42 -7.04 34.50
CA VAL A 179 -21.23 -6.74 35.70
C VAL A 179 -20.43 -6.95 36.99
N VAL A 180 -19.44 -7.85 36.98
CA VAL A 180 -18.57 -8.06 38.15
C VAL A 180 -17.65 -6.85 38.39
N VAL A 181 -17.30 -6.10 37.34
CA VAL A 181 -16.43 -4.92 37.41
C VAL A 181 -17.23 -3.62 37.53
N PHE A 182 -18.23 -3.45 36.65
CA PHE A 182 -18.98 -2.20 36.50
C PHE A 182 -20.32 -2.15 37.26
N GLY A 183 -20.79 -3.29 37.81
CA GLY A 183 -22.09 -3.39 38.44
C GLY A 183 -23.23 -3.09 37.47
N HIS A 184 -24.10 -2.16 37.79
CA HIS A 184 -25.22 -1.74 36.95
C HIS A 184 -24.87 -0.59 36.00
N ASN A 185 -23.62 -0.16 35.96
CA ASN A 185 -23.16 0.89 35.07
C ASN A 185 -22.95 0.35 33.64
N THR A 186 -24.03 0.31 32.86
CA THR A 186 -24.01 -0.18 31.47
C THR A 186 -23.26 0.74 30.51
N SER A 187 -22.93 1.96 30.93
CA SER A 187 -22.06 2.85 30.12
C SER A 187 -20.58 2.47 30.22
N LEU A 188 -20.21 1.59 31.15
CA LEU A 188 -18.84 1.18 31.44
C LEU A 188 -17.89 2.39 31.74
N SER A 189 -18.46 3.55 32.06
CA SER A 189 -17.70 4.79 32.27
C SER A 189 -16.90 4.73 33.58
N ALA A 190 -17.43 4.08 34.64
CA ALA A 190 -16.75 3.92 35.91
C ALA A 190 -16.93 2.48 36.44
N PRO A 191 -15.89 1.87 37.03
CA PRO A 191 -15.93 0.52 37.56
C PRO A 191 -16.54 0.51 38.96
N ASP A 192 -17.85 0.83 39.07
CA ASP A 192 -18.52 1.11 40.33
C ASP A 192 -18.44 -0.04 41.34
N ARG A 193 -18.58 -1.28 40.87
CA ARG A 193 -18.50 -2.45 41.76
C ARG A 193 -17.06 -2.72 42.20
N PHE A 194 -16.07 -2.53 41.34
CA PHE A 194 -14.67 -2.61 41.74
C PHE A 194 -14.34 -1.56 42.81
N ASN A 195 -14.86 -0.34 42.68
CA ASN A 195 -14.61 0.71 43.66
C ASN A 195 -15.17 0.38 45.05
N GLN A 196 -16.29 -0.32 45.11
CA GLN A 196 -17.04 -0.60 46.35
C GLN A 196 -16.67 -1.94 46.99
N THR A 197 -16.07 -2.87 46.24
CA THR A 197 -15.85 -4.25 46.68
C THR A 197 -14.37 -4.56 46.68
N PRO A 198 -13.82 -5.26 47.70
CA PRO A 198 -12.43 -5.74 47.68
C PRO A 198 -12.16 -6.60 46.45
N LEU A 199 -10.99 -6.48 45.86
CA LEU A 199 -10.60 -7.24 44.65
C LEU A 199 -10.71 -8.76 44.90
N ALA A 200 -10.32 -9.24 46.09
CA ALA A 200 -10.37 -10.65 46.43
C ALA A 200 -11.80 -11.21 46.33
N ASP A 201 -12.81 -10.44 46.72
CA ASP A 201 -14.23 -10.85 46.65
C ASP A 201 -14.74 -10.83 45.18
N LEU A 202 -14.29 -9.87 44.38
CA LEU A 202 -14.62 -9.82 42.93
C LEU A 202 -14.06 -11.03 42.19
N LEU A 203 -12.84 -11.43 42.51
CA LEU A 203 -12.18 -12.58 41.86
C LEU A 203 -12.84 -13.93 42.23
N GLN A 204 -13.63 -13.98 43.30
CA GLN A 204 -14.44 -15.14 43.69
C GLN A 204 -15.90 -15.05 43.22
N ALA A 205 -16.31 -13.94 42.64
CA ALA A 205 -17.66 -13.75 42.18
C ALA A 205 -18.04 -14.73 41.06
N SER A 206 -19.31 -15.20 41.09
CA SER A 206 -19.85 -15.95 39.95
C SER A 206 -19.93 -15.05 38.72
N GLN A 207 -19.49 -15.54 37.59
CA GLN A 207 -19.44 -14.82 36.33
C GLN A 207 -20.40 -15.42 35.29
N ILE A 208 -21.08 -14.58 34.54
CA ILE A 208 -21.86 -14.97 33.37
C ILE A 208 -20.89 -14.98 32.17
N THR A 209 -20.88 -16.10 31.44
CA THR A 209 -19.93 -16.32 30.29
C THR A 209 -20.63 -16.38 28.94
N THR A 210 -21.98 -16.21 28.92
CA THR A 210 -22.80 -16.35 27.70
C THR A 210 -23.83 -15.26 27.61
N GLY A 211 -24.26 -14.92 26.40
CA GLY A 211 -25.42 -14.05 26.17
C GLY A 211 -25.20 -12.57 26.46
N GLN A 212 -23.97 -12.14 26.56
CA GLN A 212 -23.58 -10.73 26.75
C GLN A 212 -22.22 -10.44 26.09
N THR A 213 -21.94 -9.18 25.81
CA THR A 213 -20.59 -8.73 25.39
C THR A 213 -19.62 -8.91 26.54
N PRO A 214 -18.61 -9.76 26.44
CA PRO A 214 -17.69 -10.04 27.55
C PRO A 214 -16.64 -8.95 27.72
N SER A 215 -16.05 -8.89 28.92
CA SER A 215 -14.82 -8.16 29.25
C SER A 215 -13.60 -9.09 29.31
N ALA A 216 -12.41 -8.51 29.41
CA ALA A 216 -11.16 -9.23 29.63
C ALA A 216 -10.28 -8.46 30.61
N PHE A 217 -10.61 -8.53 31.91
CA PHE A 217 -9.81 -7.93 32.97
C PHE A 217 -9.06 -8.99 33.78
N PHE A 218 -7.90 -8.60 34.29
CA PHE A 218 -7.06 -9.43 35.17
C PHE A 218 -6.73 -8.66 36.43
N GLY A 219 -6.85 -9.32 37.55
CA GLY A 219 -6.74 -8.71 38.89
C GLY A 219 -5.44 -9.06 39.61
N ALA A 220 -4.77 -8.06 40.17
CA ALA A 220 -3.60 -8.22 41.01
C ALA A 220 -3.68 -7.34 42.26
N SER A 221 -3.11 -7.81 43.38
CA SER A 221 -2.93 -7.01 44.59
C SER A 221 -1.51 -7.14 45.11
N ALA A 222 -0.88 -6.02 45.47
CA ALA A 222 0.46 -5.98 46.00
C ALA A 222 0.68 -4.77 46.92
N THR A 223 1.54 -4.92 47.93
CA THR A 223 2.06 -3.78 48.70
C THR A 223 3.47 -3.47 48.15
N ILE A 224 3.68 -2.23 47.72
CA ILE A 224 4.94 -1.76 47.15
C ILE A 224 5.57 -0.68 48.03
N ALA A 225 6.84 -0.85 48.36
CA ALA A 225 7.62 0.13 49.10
C ALA A 225 7.99 1.36 48.23
N PRO A 226 8.43 2.48 48.81
CA PRO A 226 8.94 3.59 48.05
C PRO A 226 10.00 3.17 47.04
N GLY A 227 9.84 3.56 45.75
CA GLY A 227 10.69 3.20 44.64
C GLY A 227 10.48 1.81 44.06
N GLU A 228 9.71 0.93 44.70
CA GLU A 228 9.33 -0.38 44.15
C GLU A 228 8.26 -0.27 43.09
N SER A 229 8.18 -1.29 42.21
CA SER A 229 7.24 -1.38 41.12
C SER A 229 6.46 -2.71 41.11
N LEU A 230 5.21 -2.65 40.66
CA LEU A 230 4.41 -3.80 40.28
C LEU A 230 4.25 -3.82 38.77
N ALA A 231 4.66 -4.91 38.09
CA ALA A 231 4.53 -5.09 36.66
C ALA A 231 3.53 -6.20 36.32
N LEU A 232 2.44 -5.85 35.60
CA LEU A 232 1.47 -6.77 35.05
C LEU A 232 1.80 -6.99 33.57
N ASN A 233 2.02 -8.23 33.17
CA ASN A 233 2.22 -8.63 31.79
C ASN A 233 0.96 -9.29 31.26
N SER A 234 0.49 -8.91 30.07
CA SER A 234 -0.67 -9.52 29.43
C SER A 234 -0.43 -9.74 27.93
N VAL A 235 -1.06 -10.78 27.40
CA VAL A 235 -1.07 -11.11 25.98
C VAL A 235 -2.52 -11.31 25.54
N PHE A 236 -2.91 -10.55 24.51
CA PHE A 236 -4.18 -10.68 23.81
C PHE A 236 -3.92 -11.24 22.44
N GLY A 237 -4.49 -12.37 22.08
CA GLY A 237 -4.13 -13.05 20.85
C GLY A 237 -5.29 -13.76 20.16
N HIS A 238 -4.95 -14.39 19.04
CA HIS A 238 -5.86 -15.17 18.22
C HIS A 238 -5.23 -16.51 17.84
N VAL A 239 -6.02 -17.59 17.95
CA VAL A 239 -5.63 -18.92 17.51
C VAL A 239 -6.70 -19.56 16.66
N SER A 240 -6.30 -20.46 15.77
CA SER A 240 -7.22 -21.21 14.91
C SER A 240 -8.01 -22.28 15.67
N HIS A 241 -7.46 -22.80 16.78
CA HIS A 241 -8.10 -23.86 17.55
C HIS A 241 -7.87 -23.69 19.05
N GLN A 242 -8.91 -23.83 19.84
CA GLN A 242 -8.83 -23.77 21.30
C GLN A 242 -7.84 -24.79 21.90
N ALA A 243 -7.67 -25.92 21.25
CA ALA A 243 -6.79 -27.00 21.71
C ALA A 243 -5.30 -26.57 21.79
N SER A 244 -4.88 -25.49 21.10
CA SER A 244 -3.51 -24.97 21.16
C SER A 244 -3.20 -24.13 22.42
N LEU A 245 -4.23 -23.66 23.13
CA LEU A 245 -4.07 -22.77 24.32
C LEU A 245 -3.17 -23.33 25.43
N PRO A 246 -3.24 -24.61 25.84
CA PRO A 246 -2.38 -25.13 26.89
C PRO A 246 -0.88 -25.05 26.53
N ALA A 247 -0.52 -25.33 25.28
CA ALA A 247 0.84 -25.26 24.82
C ALA A 247 1.35 -23.80 24.78
N ILE A 248 0.52 -22.88 24.30
CA ILE A 248 0.82 -21.44 24.26
C ILE A 248 1.00 -20.91 25.69
N ARG A 249 0.07 -21.23 26.61
CA ARG A 249 0.16 -20.85 28.01
C ARG A 249 1.48 -21.29 28.64
N ASN A 250 1.86 -22.54 28.44
CA ASN A 250 3.10 -23.10 29.02
C ASN A 250 4.36 -22.42 28.47
N ARG A 251 4.32 -21.91 27.23
CA ARG A 251 5.44 -21.14 26.67
C ARG A 251 5.49 -19.72 27.20
N LEU A 252 4.33 -19.04 27.29
CA LEU A 252 4.26 -17.65 27.75
C LEU A 252 4.55 -17.47 29.24
N LEU A 253 4.14 -18.46 30.09
CA LEU A 253 4.36 -18.44 31.54
C LEU A 253 5.76 -18.95 31.97
N ARG A 254 6.78 -18.74 31.16
CA ARG A 254 8.18 -19.00 31.52
C ARG A 254 8.83 -17.70 31.97
N ALA A 255 9.61 -17.77 33.04
CA ALA A 255 10.38 -16.63 33.53
C ALA A 255 11.31 -16.09 32.42
N GLY A 256 11.38 -14.78 32.29
CA GLY A 256 12.15 -14.08 31.27
C GLY A 256 11.51 -14.07 29.87
N ARG A 257 10.49 -14.90 29.61
CA ARG A 257 9.94 -15.05 28.27
C ARG A 257 9.33 -13.74 27.70
N PHE A 258 8.70 -12.95 28.56
CA PHE A 258 8.08 -11.69 28.11
C PHE A 258 9.13 -10.67 27.66
N THR A 259 10.23 -10.56 28.39
CA THR A 259 11.37 -9.73 28.03
C THR A 259 12.00 -10.22 26.72
N ASP A 260 12.24 -11.54 26.59
CA ASP A 260 12.76 -12.14 25.36
C ASP A 260 11.88 -11.81 24.14
N LEU A 261 10.55 -11.87 24.28
CA LEU A 261 9.62 -11.55 23.19
C LEU A 261 9.73 -10.07 22.77
N ARG A 262 9.89 -9.16 23.74
CA ARG A 262 10.07 -7.73 23.47
C ARG A 262 11.40 -7.49 22.72
N GLU A 263 12.49 -8.09 23.17
CA GLU A 263 13.80 -8.01 22.51
C GLU A 263 13.77 -8.60 21.10
N GLN A 264 13.14 -9.75 20.92
CA GLN A 264 12.95 -10.37 19.61
C GLN A 264 12.10 -9.53 18.66
N ALA A 265 11.03 -8.86 19.16
CA ALA A 265 10.20 -7.97 18.37
C ALA A 265 11.02 -6.77 17.84
N ASN A 266 11.85 -6.17 18.69
CA ASN A 266 12.75 -5.08 18.32
C ASN A 266 13.83 -5.54 17.34
N ALA A 267 14.45 -6.69 17.56
CA ALA A 267 15.44 -7.27 16.66
C ALA A 267 14.86 -7.57 15.28
N LEU A 268 13.60 -8.06 15.22
CA LEU A 268 12.90 -8.34 13.98
C LEU A 268 12.68 -7.05 13.14
N THR A 269 12.21 -5.98 13.77
CA THR A 269 12.00 -4.71 13.05
C THR A 269 13.31 -4.09 12.57
N GLN A 270 14.37 -4.20 13.36
CA GLN A 270 15.71 -3.76 12.94
C GLN A 270 16.21 -4.58 11.74
N HIS A 271 16.04 -5.90 11.77
CA HIS A 271 16.40 -6.77 10.65
C HIS A 271 15.61 -6.45 9.36
N LEU A 272 14.29 -6.27 9.46
CA LEU A 272 13.44 -5.93 8.31
C LEU A 272 13.80 -4.57 7.71
N THR A 273 14.30 -3.64 8.51
CA THR A 273 14.65 -2.28 8.06
C THR A 273 16.16 -2.09 7.78
N GLU A 274 16.98 -3.11 8.00
CA GLU A 274 18.43 -3.08 7.68
C GLU A 274 18.73 -2.75 6.21
N PRO A 275 17.92 -3.18 5.21
CA PRO A 275 18.18 -2.87 3.81
C PRO A 275 18.23 -1.38 3.46
N ILE A 276 17.67 -0.49 4.28
CA ILE A 276 17.72 0.97 4.11
C ILE A 276 18.60 1.66 5.17
N ALA A 277 19.29 0.92 6.01
CA ALA A 277 20.09 1.53 7.07
C ALA A 277 20.94 2.68 6.52
N THR A 278 20.73 3.86 7.08
CA THR A 278 21.34 5.11 6.65
C THR A 278 21.95 5.77 7.88
N GLN A 279 23.10 6.41 7.72
CA GLN A 279 23.78 7.19 8.77
C GLN A 279 24.26 8.50 8.15
N THR A 280 23.64 9.58 8.62
CA THR A 280 23.94 10.97 8.23
C THR A 280 24.15 11.83 9.48
N SER A 281 24.33 13.14 9.29
CA SER A 281 24.27 14.09 10.41
C SER A 281 22.86 14.26 11.01
N ALA A 282 21.80 13.85 10.30
CA ALA A 282 20.41 14.04 10.67
C ALA A 282 19.79 12.75 11.21
N GLN A 283 19.92 12.47 12.50
CA GLN A 283 19.50 11.21 13.13
C GLN A 283 17.99 10.91 12.97
N LEU A 284 17.13 11.94 13.02
CA LEU A 284 15.68 11.74 12.78
C LEU A 284 15.39 11.34 11.34
N PHE A 285 16.14 11.85 10.37
CA PHE A 285 16.03 11.41 8.98
C PHE A 285 16.45 9.95 8.83
N ASP A 286 17.54 9.54 9.49
CA ASP A 286 18.01 8.15 9.46
C ASP A 286 16.97 7.18 10.05
N ALA A 287 16.36 7.56 11.17
CA ALA A 287 15.25 6.79 11.79
C ALA A 287 14.00 6.77 10.90
N TYR A 288 13.65 7.90 10.27
CA TYR A 288 12.53 8.00 9.35
C TYR A 288 12.71 7.14 8.10
N CYS A 289 13.94 6.98 7.58
CA CYS A 289 14.24 6.04 6.50
C CYS A 289 13.80 4.61 6.88
N ARG A 290 14.17 4.15 8.07
CA ARG A 290 13.79 2.81 8.56
C ARG A 290 12.29 2.66 8.74
N GLN A 291 11.64 3.62 9.40
CA GLN A 291 10.18 3.60 9.60
C GLN A 291 9.43 3.58 8.26
N THR A 292 9.86 4.39 7.30
CA THR A 292 9.22 4.47 5.99
C THR A 292 9.36 3.15 5.20
N LEU A 293 10.51 2.48 5.28
CA LEU A 293 10.66 1.15 4.67
C LEU A 293 9.74 0.13 5.33
N LEU A 294 9.62 0.13 6.66
CA LEU A 294 8.71 -0.77 7.37
C LEU A 294 7.26 -0.55 6.95
N ASP A 295 6.80 0.69 6.90
CA ASP A 295 5.44 1.04 6.46
C ASP A 295 5.18 0.62 5.00
N ASN A 296 6.17 0.79 4.12
CA ASN A 296 6.10 0.33 2.74
C ASN A 296 5.98 -1.20 2.65
N ILE A 297 6.77 -1.94 3.41
CA ILE A 297 6.72 -3.42 3.50
C ILE A 297 5.36 -3.89 3.99
N ILE A 298 4.83 -3.30 5.05
CA ILE A 298 3.53 -3.71 5.61
C ILE A 298 2.40 -3.49 4.59
N ARG A 299 2.51 -2.49 3.73
CA ARG A 299 1.53 -2.20 2.68
C ARG A 299 1.71 -3.05 1.42
N GLY A 300 2.93 -3.11 0.88
CA GLY A 300 3.26 -3.83 -0.35
C GLY A 300 3.51 -5.32 -0.15
N GLY A 301 3.90 -5.69 1.05
CA GLY A 301 4.36 -7.01 1.43
C GLY A 301 5.88 -7.13 1.47
N TRP A 302 6.38 -8.01 2.33
CA TRP A 302 7.80 -8.38 2.37
C TRP A 302 8.06 -9.51 1.36
N PRO A 303 8.96 -9.33 0.39
CA PRO A 303 9.26 -10.37 -0.57
C PRO A 303 10.16 -11.46 0.03
N VAL A 304 9.60 -12.65 0.19
CA VAL A 304 10.34 -13.89 0.48
C VAL A 304 10.69 -14.57 -0.83
N THR A 305 11.95 -15.00 -0.98
CA THR A 305 12.42 -15.65 -2.20
C THR A 305 12.89 -17.07 -1.91
N TRP A 306 12.39 -18.05 -2.67
CA TRP A 306 12.85 -19.44 -2.67
C TRP A 306 13.51 -19.79 -3.99
N GLY A 307 14.73 -20.29 -3.94
CA GLY A 307 15.54 -20.58 -5.11
C GLY A 307 16.39 -19.40 -5.56
N LYS A 308 17.03 -19.55 -6.72
CA LYS A 308 17.93 -18.53 -7.29
C LYS A 308 17.74 -18.42 -8.81
N GLY A 309 18.01 -17.23 -9.34
CA GLY A 309 17.91 -16.93 -10.78
C GLY A 309 16.50 -17.09 -11.32
N ASP A 310 16.35 -17.53 -12.57
CA ASP A 310 15.08 -17.63 -13.30
C ASP A 310 14.07 -18.64 -12.70
N ARG A 311 14.49 -19.45 -11.73
CA ARG A 311 13.65 -20.40 -10.97
C ARG A 311 13.28 -19.90 -9.58
N ALA A 312 13.63 -18.66 -9.23
CA ALA A 312 13.26 -18.08 -7.97
C ALA A 312 11.75 -17.86 -7.91
N GLN A 313 11.12 -18.33 -6.85
CA GLN A 313 9.73 -18.03 -6.52
C GLN A 313 9.71 -16.87 -5.52
N VAL A 314 8.93 -15.85 -5.81
CA VAL A 314 8.77 -14.69 -4.94
C VAL A 314 7.37 -14.70 -4.35
N TYR A 315 7.30 -14.53 -3.04
CA TYR A 315 6.05 -14.52 -2.29
C TYR A 315 6.04 -13.32 -1.34
N HIS A 316 5.01 -12.51 -1.40
CA HIS A 316 4.92 -11.34 -0.52
C HIS A 316 4.04 -11.65 0.69
N ILE A 317 4.63 -11.54 1.88
CA ILE A 317 3.92 -11.67 3.15
C ILE A 317 3.48 -10.29 3.65
N TYR A 318 2.40 -10.25 4.43
CA TYR A 318 1.84 -9.05 5.06
C TYR A 318 1.29 -7.96 4.11
N SER A 319 1.16 -8.24 2.80
CA SER A 319 0.45 -7.30 1.93
C SER A 319 -0.94 -7.02 2.48
N ARG A 320 -1.25 -5.75 2.69
CA ARG A 320 -2.44 -5.33 3.42
C ARG A 320 -3.28 -4.38 2.57
N LYS A 321 -4.59 -4.67 2.47
CA LYS A 321 -5.55 -3.69 1.97
C LYS A 321 -5.67 -2.56 2.98
N HIS A 322 -5.57 -1.32 2.50
CA HIS A 322 -6.03 -0.17 3.24
C HIS A 322 -7.29 0.37 2.55
N GLY A 323 -8.18 0.95 3.32
CA GLY A 323 -9.40 1.53 2.82
C GLY A 323 -9.28 3.05 2.65
N ASP A 324 -10.32 3.68 2.18
CA ASP A 324 -10.48 5.13 2.13
C ASP A 324 -10.79 5.70 3.51
N LEU A 325 -10.65 7.02 3.67
CA LEU A 325 -10.95 7.68 4.95
C LEU A 325 -12.41 7.58 5.36
N GLU A 326 -13.31 7.35 4.41
CA GLU A 326 -14.75 7.21 4.62
C GLU A 326 -15.20 5.78 4.93
N ARG A 327 -14.29 4.81 4.81
CA ARG A 327 -14.58 3.38 5.03
C ARG A 327 -13.99 2.89 6.34
N ASP A 328 -14.48 1.76 6.79
CA ASP A 328 -13.97 1.12 7.99
C ASP A 328 -12.63 0.41 7.71
N TYR A 329 -11.54 1.03 8.16
CA TYR A 329 -10.19 0.49 7.99
C TYR A 329 -9.89 -0.72 8.84
N ASN A 330 -10.68 -0.98 9.85
CA ASN A 330 -10.48 -2.12 10.75
C ASN A 330 -11.03 -3.43 10.14
N ALA A 331 -11.80 -3.33 9.06
CA ALA A 331 -12.36 -4.48 8.36
C ALA A 331 -11.36 -5.11 7.37
N PHE A 332 -10.16 -5.45 7.80
CA PHE A 332 -9.28 -6.33 7.03
C PHE A 332 -8.93 -7.56 7.84
N ALA A 333 -8.86 -8.70 7.18
CA ALA A 333 -8.49 -9.96 7.80
C ALA A 333 -7.18 -10.47 7.20
N LEU A 334 -6.22 -10.76 8.09
CA LEU A 334 -5.03 -11.53 7.80
C LEU A 334 -5.14 -12.83 8.59
N ALA A 335 -4.83 -13.97 7.96
CA ALA A 335 -4.76 -15.22 8.70
C ALA A 335 -3.66 -15.14 9.77
N ALA A 336 -3.97 -15.57 10.99
CA ALA A 336 -3.02 -15.59 12.11
C ALA A 336 -2.09 -16.81 11.97
N GLU A 337 -1.26 -16.82 10.94
CA GLU A 337 -0.33 -17.90 10.61
C GLU A 337 0.95 -17.35 10.00
N TYR A 338 2.00 -18.17 9.96
CA TYR A 338 3.22 -17.83 9.22
C TYR A 338 2.92 -17.65 7.72
N PHE A 339 3.70 -16.79 7.06
CA PHE A 339 3.51 -16.46 5.64
C PHE A 339 2.10 -15.96 5.29
N SER A 340 1.44 -15.28 6.23
CA SER A 340 0.12 -14.70 6.01
C SER A 340 0.16 -13.65 4.90
N GLN A 341 -0.88 -13.62 4.06
CA GLN A 341 -1.11 -12.61 3.03
C GLN A 341 -2.45 -11.94 3.24
N GLY A 342 -2.50 -10.62 3.04
CA GLY A 342 -3.73 -9.87 2.88
C GLY A 342 -4.04 -9.59 1.41
N ASN A 343 -5.21 -9.04 1.14
CA ASN A 343 -5.56 -8.47 -0.14
C ASN A 343 -5.13 -7.00 -0.22
N GLY A 344 -4.97 -6.47 -1.43
CA GLY A 344 -4.65 -5.07 -1.66
C GLY A 344 -5.29 -4.54 -2.93
N ASN A 345 -5.42 -3.22 -3.06
CA ASN A 345 -5.82 -2.62 -4.31
C ASN A 345 -4.65 -2.68 -5.31
N TYR A 346 -4.96 -2.95 -6.57
CA TYR A 346 -3.97 -3.07 -7.64
C TYR A 346 -2.98 -1.89 -7.65
N ARG A 347 -3.49 -0.67 -7.67
CA ARG A 347 -2.68 0.56 -7.64
C ARG A 347 -1.72 0.60 -6.46
N ASP A 348 -2.27 0.39 -5.27
CA ASP A 348 -1.52 0.57 -4.02
C ASP A 348 -0.41 -0.46 -3.85
N VAL A 349 -0.73 -1.73 -4.14
CA VAL A 349 0.26 -2.81 -4.03
C VAL A 349 1.35 -2.66 -5.09
N ASN A 350 0.96 -2.37 -6.35
CA ASN A 350 1.89 -2.12 -7.44
C ASN A 350 2.88 -0.99 -7.08
N GLN A 351 2.35 0.15 -6.65
CA GLN A 351 3.14 1.32 -6.30
C GLN A 351 4.16 1.05 -5.19
N ASN A 352 3.76 0.31 -4.15
CA ASN A 352 4.67 0.02 -3.04
C ASN A 352 5.74 -1.01 -3.43
N ARG A 353 5.38 -2.03 -4.22
CA ARG A 353 6.32 -3.08 -4.68
C ARG A 353 7.33 -2.59 -5.72
N ARG A 354 7.15 -1.43 -6.32
CA ARG A 354 8.15 -0.88 -7.25
C ARG A 354 9.53 -0.71 -6.64
N CYS A 355 9.59 -0.51 -5.31
CA CYS A 355 10.85 -0.34 -4.58
C CYS A 355 11.55 -1.67 -4.22
N ASP A 356 10.86 -2.82 -4.32
CA ASP A 356 11.39 -4.11 -3.89
C ASP A 356 12.77 -4.43 -4.48
N VAL A 357 12.92 -4.26 -5.79
CA VAL A 357 14.17 -4.59 -6.50
C VAL A 357 15.38 -3.76 -6.04
N LEU A 358 15.13 -2.60 -5.44
CA LEU A 358 16.16 -1.69 -4.93
C LEU A 358 16.67 -2.13 -3.55
N PHE A 359 15.86 -2.87 -2.78
CA PHE A 359 16.20 -3.37 -1.46
C PHE A 359 16.41 -4.88 -1.43
N ASN A 360 15.89 -5.59 -2.44
CA ASN A 360 16.07 -7.04 -2.65
C ASN A 360 16.14 -7.35 -4.16
N PRO A 361 17.33 -7.29 -4.76
CA PRO A 361 17.49 -7.56 -6.21
C PRO A 361 17.00 -8.94 -6.64
N HIS A 362 16.95 -9.94 -5.72
CA HIS A 362 16.48 -11.28 -6.03
C HIS A 362 14.99 -11.36 -6.41
N VAL A 363 14.21 -10.30 -6.16
CA VAL A 363 12.84 -10.19 -6.67
C VAL A 363 12.81 -10.20 -8.21
N GLY A 364 13.88 -9.69 -8.85
CA GLY A 364 13.98 -9.67 -10.31
C GLY A 364 12.80 -8.95 -10.98
N ASP A 365 12.25 -9.56 -12.02
CA ASP A 365 11.11 -9.06 -12.79
C ASP A 365 9.74 -9.57 -12.30
N PHE A 366 9.69 -10.23 -11.14
CA PHE A 366 8.47 -10.87 -10.61
C PHE A 366 7.28 -9.89 -10.51
N ASN A 367 7.51 -8.68 -9.98
CA ASN A 367 6.44 -7.70 -9.85
C ASN A 367 5.94 -7.22 -11.20
N ILE A 368 6.84 -7.02 -12.19
CA ILE A 368 6.46 -6.67 -13.55
C ILE A 368 5.57 -7.76 -14.13
N ARG A 369 6.00 -9.03 -14.07
CA ARG A 369 5.22 -10.17 -14.57
C ARG A 369 3.86 -10.26 -13.91
N THR A 370 3.80 -10.06 -12.59
CA THR A 370 2.54 -10.12 -11.83
C THR A 370 1.55 -9.06 -12.30
N PHE A 371 1.92 -7.79 -12.21
CA PHE A 371 0.98 -6.70 -12.47
C PHE A 371 0.67 -6.53 -13.95
N VAL A 372 1.64 -6.73 -14.83
CA VAL A 372 1.40 -6.68 -16.28
C VAL A 372 0.53 -7.86 -16.73
N SER A 373 0.63 -9.05 -16.14
CA SER A 373 -0.28 -10.17 -16.43
C SER A 373 -1.74 -9.84 -16.09
N LEU A 374 -1.98 -9.05 -15.07
CA LEU A 374 -3.31 -8.61 -14.66
C LEU A 374 -3.93 -7.54 -15.56
N LEU A 375 -3.18 -6.96 -16.51
CA LEU A 375 -3.77 -6.07 -17.51
C LEU A 375 -4.71 -6.85 -18.42
N GLN A 376 -5.90 -6.30 -18.65
CA GLN A 376 -6.91 -6.81 -19.58
C GLN A 376 -6.61 -6.39 -21.02
N ALA A 377 -7.12 -7.11 -21.99
CA ALA A 377 -6.97 -6.78 -23.40
C ALA A 377 -7.67 -5.46 -23.80
N ASP A 378 -8.63 -4.99 -23.02
CA ASP A 378 -9.30 -3.70 -23.19
C ASP A 378 -8.57 -2.52 -22.48
N GLY A 379 -7.40 -2.77 -21.89
CA GLY A 379 -6.53 -1.76 -21.27
C GLY A 379 -6.88 -1.43 -19.82
N TYR A 380 -7.79 -2.15 -19.17
CA TYR A 380 -8.09 -2.05 -17.74
C TYR A 380 -7.39 -3.15 -16.94
N ASN A 381 -7.72 -3.27 -15.65
CA ASN A 381 -7.17 -4.26 -14.73
C ASN A 381 -8.17 -4.55 -13.60
N PRO A 382 -8.08 -5.69 -12.92
CA PRO A 382 -8.87 -5.95 -11.71
C PRO A 382 -8.48 -4.96 -10.60
N LEU A 383 -9.45 -4.59 -9.76
CA LEU A 383 -9.19 -3.68 -8.64
C LEU A 383 -8.43 -4.36 -7.50
N VAL A 384 -8.78 -5.61 -7.17
CA VAL A 384 -8.29 -6.28 -5.97
C VAL A 384 -7.31 -7.38 -6.33
N VAL A 385 -6.09 -7.31 -5.77
CA VAL A 385 -5.12 -8.40 -5.77
C VAL A 385 -5.29 -9.18 -4.46
N GLN A 386 -5.66 -10.45 -4.55
CA GLN A 386 -6.04 -11.26 -3.39
C GLN A 386 -4.88 -12.06 -2.78
N GLY A 387 -3.72 -12.07 -3.43
CA GLY A 387 -2.55 -12.84 -3.03
C GLY A 387 -2.25 -14.01 -3.96
N SER A 388 -1.35 -14.88 -3.52
CA SER A 388 -0.89 -16.02 -4.30
C SER A 388 -1.26 -17.36 -3.65
N ARG A 389 -1.62 -18.33 -4.48
CA ARG A 389 -1.75 -19.75 -4.12
C ARG A 389 -0.85 -20.59 -5.00
N PHE A 390 -0.54 -21.79 -4.55
CA PHE A 390 0.38 -22.72 -5.21
C PHE A 390 -0.30 -24.04 -5.50
N THR A 391 0.06 -24.67 -6.62
CA THR A 391 -0.39 -26.01 -6.99
C THR A 391 0.79 -26.89 -7.35
N LEU A 392 0.68 -28.20 -7.10
CA LEU A 392 1.68 -29.18 -7.46
C LEU A 392 1.08 -30.18 -8.47
N SER A 393 1.79 -30.44 -9.57
CA SER A 393 1.44 -31.55 -10.44
C SER A 393 1.54 -32.91 -9.71
N PRO A 394 0.81 -33.93 -10.12
CA PRO A 394 0.85 -35.24 -9.46
C PRO A 394 2.27 -35.83 -9.31
N GLU A 395 3.12 -35.62 -10.31
CA GLU A 395 4.51 -36.09 -10.31
C GLU A 395 5.36 -35.36 -9.27
N LYS A 396 5.29 -34.03 -9.25
CA LYS A 396 6.03 -33.22 -8.29
C LYS A 396 5.53 -33.40 -6.86
N ARG A 397 4.24 -33.66 -6.69
CA ARG A 397 3.62 -33.98 -5.40
C ARG A 397 4.23 -35.22 -4.78
N ALA A 398 4.42 -36.29 -5.56
CA ALA A 398 5.03 -37.54 -5.08
C ALA A 398 6.48 -37.30 -4.57
N ALA A 399 7.27 -36.50 -5.28
CA ALA A 399 8.63 -36.16 -4.89
C ALA A 399 8.70 -35.36 -3.58
N VAL A 400 7.79 -34.40 -3.39
CA VAL A 400 7.67 -33.62 -2.15
C VAL A 400 7.24 -34.48 -0.97
N LEU A 401 6.21 -35.31 -1.16
CA LEU A 401 5.69 -36.21 -0.12
C LEU A 401 6.71 -37.25 0.35
N ALA A 402 7.69 -37.59 -0.47
CA ALA A 402 8.79 -38.51 -0.09
C ALA A 402 9.75 -37.91 0.97
N GLN A 403 9.66 -36.59 1.27
CA GLN A 403 10.51 -35.91 2.27
C GLN A 403 9.92 -35.91 3.68
N VAL A 404 8.74 -36.47 3.88
CA VAL A 404 8.08 -36.53 5.20
C VAL A 404 7.85 -37.97 5.67
N ASP A 405 7.80 -38.17 6.97
CA ASP A 405 7.59 -39.48 7.60
C ASP A 405 6.18 -40.05 7.41
N ARG A 406 5.18 -39.15 7.39
CA ARG A 406 3.74 -39.48 7.25
C ARG A 406 3.07 -38.74 6.09
N PRO A 407 3.34 -39.15 4.83
CA PRO A 407 2.86 -38.43 3.63
C PRO A 407 1.35 -38.21 3.57
N SER A 408 0.58 -39.13 4.15
CA SER A 408 -0.89 -39.09 4.13
C SER A 408 -1.48 -37.82 4.73
N LEU A 409 -0.79 -37.22 5.70
CA LEU A 409 -1.23 -35.99 6.37
C LEU A 409 -1.15 -34.73 5.49
N LEU A 410 -0.24 -34.70 4.50
CA LEU A 410 -0.11 -33.60 3.54
C LEU A 410 -0.76 -33.88 2.18
N THR A 411 -1.20 -35.13 1.92
CA THR A 411 -1.77 -35.52 0.61
C THR A 411 -2.99 -34.68 0.27
N GLY A 412 -3.90 -34.44 1.22
CA GLY A 412 -5.10 -33.63 1.03
C GLY A 412 -4.75 -32.16 0.78
N LEU A 413 -3.79 -31.61 1.53
CA LEU A 413 -3.33 -30.25 1.35
C LEU A 413 -2.78 -29.99 -0.06
N PHE A 414 -1.92 -30.88 -0.56
CA PHE A 414 -1.32 -30.73 -1.88
C PHE A 414 -2.24 -31.16 -3.05
N ALA A 415 -3.41 -31.70 -2.77
CA ALA A 415 -4.42 -32.01 -3.79
C ALA A 415 -5.21 -30.75 -4.23
N ALA A 416 -5.22 -29.72 -3.42
CA ALA A 416 -5.88 -28.44 -3.67
C ALA A 416 -4.86 -27.28 -3.73
N PRO A 417 -5.23 -26.08 -4.19
CA PRO A 417 -4.38 -24.90 -4.10
C PRO A 417 -4.07 -24.55 -2.64
N PHE A 418 -2.81 -24.34 -2.30
CA PHE A 418 -2.33 -24.15 -0.94
C PHE A 418 -1.47 -22.88 -0.79
N THR A 419 -1.20 -22.50 0.47
CA THR A 419 -0.27 -21.42 0.85
C THR A 419 0.91 -21.98 1.65
N PRO A 420 2.07 -21.28 1.70
CA PRO A 420 3.19 -21.69 2.55
C PRO A 420 2.81 -21.80 4.03
N GLY A 421 1.95 -20.91 4.53
CA GLY A 421 1.46 -20.94 5.91
C GLY A 421 0.68 -22.19 6.26
N GLN A 422 -0.16 -22.69 5.34
CA GLN A 422 -0.89 -23.93 5.53
C GLN A 422 0.04 -25.15 5.66
N ILE A 423 1.18 -25.14 4.95
CA ILE A 423 2.20 -26.20 5.08
C ILE A 423 2.82 -26.17 6.45
N VAL A 424 3.30 -24.99 6.90
CA VAL A 424 3.93 -24.83 8.21
C VAL A 424 2.99 -25.24 9.32
N ARG A 425 1.72 -24.83 9.23
CA ARG A 425 0.69 -25.20 10.18
C ARG A 425 0.46 -26.70 10.20
N ALA A 426 0.26 -27.34 9.04
CA ALA A 426 0.05 -28.79 8.96
C ALA A 426 1.20 -29.60 9.55
N ILE A 427 2.46 -29.14 9.36
CA ILE A 427 3.65 -29.76 9.97
C ILE A 427 3.62 -29.58 11.50
N ALA A 428 3.37 -28.38 11.99
CA ALA A 428 3.36 -28.09 13.42
C ALA A 428 2.23 -28.83 14.17
N ASP A 429 1.01 -28.81 13.65
CA ASP A 429 -0.16 -29.41 14.31
C ASP A 429 -0.10 -30.95 14.31
N SER A 430 0.47 -31.55 13.29
CA SER A 430 0.58 -33.01 13.18
C SER A 430 1.88 -33.61 13.74
N GLY A 431 2.86 -32.77 14.11
CA GLY A 431 4.17 -33.21 14.58
C GLY A 431 4.90 -34.06 13.52
N LEU A 432 4.81 -33.68 12.26
CA LEU A 432 5.49 -34.34 11.14
C LEU A 432 7.00 -34.20 11.25
N LEU A 433 7.73 -35.27 10.98
CA LEU A 433 9.18 -35.26 10.87
C LEU A 433 9.60 -35.07 9.41
N LEU A 434 10.45 -34.06 9.18
CA LEU A 434 11.02 -33.75 7.87
C LEU A 434 12.40 -34.40 7.73
N ARG A 435 12.80 -34.76 6.50
CA ARG A 435 14.16 -35.24 6.21
C ARG A 435 15.22 -34.12 6.20
N GLY A 436 14.86 -32.90 6.45
CA GLY A 436 15.72 -31.72 6.54
C GLY A 436 15.05 -30.65 7.38
N SER A 437 15.54 -29.42 7.26
CA SER A 437 14.89 -28.28 7.90
C SER A 437 13.57 -27.91 7.24
N ILE A 438 12.73 -27.16 7.98
CA ILE A 438 11.47 -26.67 7.42
C ILE A 438 11.71 -25.70 6.26
N ASP A 439 12.80 -24.92 6.31
CA ASP A 439 13.16 -23.98 5.24
C ASP A 439 13.57 -24.71 3.95
N GLU A 440 14.34 -25.81 4.07
CA GLU A 440 14.69 -26.65 2.94
C GLU A 440 13.46 -27.31 2.33
N PHE A 441 12.53 -27.79 3.17
CA PHE A 441 11.29 -28.39 2.71
C PHE A 441 10.40 -27.36 1.99
N LEU A 442 10.21 -26.16 2.57
CA LEU A 442 9.47 -25.08 1.92
C LEU A 442 10.12 -24.66 0.60
N ALA A 443 11.45 -24.53 0.57
CA ALA A 443 12.15 -24.18 -0.67
C ALA A 443 11.92 -25.24 -1.76
N LEU A 444 11.97 -26.53 -1.41
CA LEU A 444 11.67 -27.62 -2.35
C LEU A 444 10.24 -27.56 -2.87
N VAL A 445 9.25 -27.37 -1.97
CA VAL A 445 7.84 -27.30 -2.33
C VAL A 445 7.60 -26.10 -3.25
N MET A 446 8.04 -24.89 -2.85
CA MET A 446 7.81 -23.67 -3.59
C MET A 446 8.47 -23.70 -4.98
N GLN A 447 9.71 -24.17 -5.10
CA GLN A 447 10.38 -24.31 -6.39
C GLN A 447 9.73 -25.36 -7.31
N SER A 448 9.03 -26.33 -6.72
CA SER A 448 8.30 -27.36 -7.47
C SER A 448 6.90 -26.95 -7.86
N ALA A 449 6.31 -25.98 -7.16
CA ALA A 449 4.92 -25.56 -7.35
C ALA A 449 4.77 -24.51 -8.45
N GLU A 450 3.57 -24.44 -9.02
CA GLU A 450 3.13 -23.34 -9.88
C GLU A 450 2.41 -22.29 -9.04
N GLN A 451 2.80 -21.03 -9.18
CA GLN A 451 2.23 -19.90 -8.44
C GLN A 451 1.09 -19.27 -9.25
N HIS A 452 -0.05 -19.09 -8.61
CA HIS A 452 -1.23 -18.44 -9.18
C HIS A 452 -1.58 -17.20 -8.36
N VAL A 453 -1.57 -16.03 -9.00
CA VAL A 453 -2.02 -14.79 -8.40
C VAL A 453 -3.52 -14.66 -8.58
N ALA A 454 -4.26 -14.57 -7.48
CA ALA A 454 -5.69 -14.37 -7.49
C ALA A 454 -6.01 -12.86 -7.51
N ALA A 455 -6.99 -12.47 -8.32
CA ALA A 455 -7.47 -11.11 -8.43
C ALA A 455 -8.99 -11.08 -8.65
N ALA A 456 -9.62 -9.96 -8.26
CA ALA A 456 -11.06 -9.75 -8.42
C ALA A 456 -11.36 -8.40 -9.08
N PRO A 457 -12.43 -8.30 -9.90
CA PRO A 457 -12.76 -7.08 -10.64
C PRO A 457 -12.98 -5.86 -9.75
N GLY A 458 -13.64 -6.00 -8.60
CA GLY A 458 -13.98 -4.87 -7.73
C GLY A 458 -15.13 -4.01 -8.28
N GLU A 459 -15.17 -2.75 -7.90
CA GLU A 459 -16.29 -1.83 -8.13
C GLU A 459 -16.17 -0.91 -9.36
N GLY A 460 -15.23 -1.17 -10.26
CA GLY A 460 -15.04 -0.38 -11.47
C GLY A 460 -13.58 -0.26 -11.89
N PHE A 461 -13.34 0.55 -12.92
CA PHE A 461 -12.04 0.71 -13.55
C PHE A 461 -11.56 2.16 -13.46
N TRP A 462 -10.48 2.39 -12.70
CA TRP A 462 -9.80 3.68 -12.58
C TRP A 462 -8.94 3.96 -13.81
N VAL A 463 -8.85 5.21 -14.18
CA VAL A 463 -8.12 5.62 -15.41
C VAL A 463 -6.61 5.59 -15.23
N ASP A 464 -6.10 5.71 -14.00
CA ASP A 464 -4.66 5.84 -13.69
C ASP A 464 -3.93 4.51 -13.40
N HIS A 465 -4.64 3.42 -13.07
CA HIS A 465 -4.01 2.20 -12.52
C HIS A 465 -2.90 1.60 -13.40
N TRP A 466 -2.97 1.75 -14.70
CA TRP A 466 -1.99 1.20 -15.65
C TRP A 466 -0.63 1.92 -15.60
N THR A 467 -0.59 3.17 -15.14
CA THR A 467 0.61 4.04 -15.19
C THR A 467 1.74 3.50 -14.30
N TYR A 468 1.41 2.87 -13.20
CA TYR A 468 2.38 2.34 -12.22
C TYR A 468 3.22 1.17 -12.75
N ASN A 469 2.80 0.51 -13.84
CA ASN A 469 3.59 -0.55 -14.47
C ASN A 469 4.90 -0.02 -15.08
N LEU A 470 4.91 1.24 -15.56
CA LEU A 470 6.15 1.87 -16.06
C LEU A 470 7.14 2.13 -14.94
N ASP A 471 6.66 2.47 -13.75
CA ASP A 471 7.53 2.70 -12.59
C ASP A 471 8.18 1.39 -12.10
N LEU A 472 7.49 0.24 -12.22
CA LEU A 472 8.10 -1.08 -12.00
C LEU A 472 9.22 -1.35 -13.00
N ILE A 473 8.98 -1.09 -14.28
CA ILE A 473 9.97 -1.30 -15.36
C ILE A 473 11.18 -0.38 -15.16
N ASP A 474 10.97 0.90 -14.85
CA ASP A 474 12.05 1.84 -14.57
C ASP A 474 12.91 1.41 -13.38
N SER A 475 12.28 0.97 -12.29
CA SER A 475 12.99 0.48 -11.10
C SER A 475 13.80 -0.78 -11.39
N TYR A 476 13.24 -1.70 -12.16
CA TYR A 476 13.95 -2.90 -12.60
C TYR A 476 15.16 -2.55 -13.50
N LEU A 477 14.97 -1.70 -14.50
CA LEU A 477 16.03 -1.31 -15.42
C LEU A 477 17.11 -0.43 -14.77
N ALA A 478 16.83 0.19 -13.63
CA ALA A 478 17.84 0.87 -12.82
C ALA A 478 18.86 -0.13 -12.20
N VAL A 479 18.47 -1.39 -12.01
CA VAL A 479 19.29 -2.47 -11.44
C VAL A 479 19.76 -3.46 -12.50
N TYR A 480 18.91 -3.76 -13.49
CA TYR A 480 19.12 -4.76 -14.54
C TYR A 480 19.05 -4.20 -15.98
N PRO A 481 19.81 -3.14 -16.34
CA PRO A 481 19.76 -2.57 -17.70
C PRO A 481 20.25 -3.56 -18.76
N ASP A 482 21.15 -4.48 -18.40
CA ASP A 482 21.67 -5.55 -19.25
C ASP A 482 20.63 -6.66 -19.58
N ARG A 483 19.47 -6.62 -18.94
CA ARG A 483 18.38 -7.58 -19.15
C ARG A 483 17.20 -6.98 -19.93
N GLN A 484 17.32 -5.77 -20.46
CA GLN A 484 16.23 -5.06 -21.13
C GLN A 484 15.63 -5.86 -22.29
N ASP A 485 16.45 -6.40 -23.17
CA ASP A 485 15.96 -7.19 -24.31
C ASP A 485 15.30 -8.50 -23.86
N ALA A 486 15.87 -9.19 -22.88
CA ALA A 486 15.27 -10.40 -22.32
C ALA A 486 13.92 -10.11 -21.63
N LEU A 487 13.80 -8.99 -20.94
CA LEU A 487 12.55 -8.56 -20.32
C LEU A 487 11.45 -8.27 -21.34
N LEU A 488 11.79 -7.51 -22.40
CA LEU A 488 10.81 -7.00 -23.36
C LEU A 488 10.43 -8.00 -24.45
N PHE A 489 11.41 -8.76 -24.96
CA PHE A 489 11.27 -9.64 -26.13
C PHE A 489 11.53 -11.12 -25.82
N GLY A 490 11.73 -11.49 -24.58
CA GLY A 490 11.89 -12.89 -24.18
C GLY A 490 10.68 -13.76 -24.51
N ASP A 491 10.65 -14.98 -23.98
CA ASP A 491 9.56 -15.93 -24.24
C ASP A 491 8.17 -15.33 -23.97
N PRO A 492 7.17 -15.59 -24.83
CA PRO A 492 5.81 -15.07 -24.67
C PRO A 492 5.10 -15.78 -23.51
N THR A 493 5.29 -15.28 -22.29
CA THR A 493 4.76 -15.90 -21.07
C THR A 493 3.62 -15.12 -20.42
N LEU A 494 3.40 -13.85 -20.81
CA LEU A 494 2.44 -12.96 -20.17
C LEU A 494 1.03 -13.15 -20.72
N PRO A 495 0.04 -13.56 -19.89
CA PRO A 495 -1.36 -13.62 -20.28
C PRO A 495 -2.01 -12.23 -20.16
N PHE A 496 -3.25 -12.08 -20.61
CA PHE A 496 -4.16 -11.00 -20.24
C PHE A 496 -5.18 -11.51 -19.22
N PHE A 497 -5.53 -10.66 -18.25
CA PHE A 497 -6.61 -10.96 -17.31
C PHE A 497 -7.96 -10.95 -18.04
N ASP A 498 -8.80 -11.94 -17.76
CA ASP A 498 -10.13 -12.08 -18.33
C ASP A 498 -11.19 -11.82 -17.26
N ASN A 499 -12.11 -10.88 -17.53
CA ASN A 499 -13.07 -10.34 -16.58
C ASN A 499 -14.44 -10.23 -17.23
N PRO A 500 -15.53 -10.66 -16.58
CA PRO A 500 -16.89 -10.47 -17.10
C PRO A 500 -17.34 -9.00 -17.09
N ALA A 501 -16.74 -8.13 -16.26
CA ALA A 501 -17.04 -6.71 -16.29
C ALA A 501 -16.46 -6.05 -17.54
N PHE A 502 -17.24 -5.21 -18.19
CA PHE A 502 -16.86 -4.51 -19.42
C PHE A 502 -17.38 -3.08 -19.48
N VAL A 503 -16.68 -2.25 -20.24
CA VAL A 503 -17.10 -0.87 -20.48
C VAL A 503 -18.14 -0.82 -21.61
N GLN A 504 -19.30 -0.25 -21.33
CA GLN A 504 -20.39 -0.10 -22.29
C GLN A 504 -20.01 0.82 -23.46
N PRO A 505 -20.59 0.58 -24.67
CA PRO A 505 -20.48 1.53 -25.77
C PRO A 505 -21.17 2.85 -25.41
N ARG A 506 -20.76 3.95 -26.05
CA ARG A 506 -21.31 5.30 -25.84
C ARG A 506 -22.83 5.36 -25.96
N SER A 507 -23.41 4.59 -26.89
CA SER A 507 -24.85 4.49 -27.10
C SER A 507 -25.64 3.89 -25.93
N GLN A 508 -25.01 3.31 -24.94
CA GLN A 508 -25.64 2.65 -23.79
C GLN A 508 -25.20 3.24 -22.44
N LYS A 509 -24.46 4.34 -22.44
CA LYS A 509 -24.00 5.03 -21.23
C LYS A 509 -24.13 6.54 -21.27
N TYR A 510 -24.37 7.14 -22.45
CA TYR A 510 -24.63 8.56 -22.57
C TYR A 510 -26.13 8.77 -22.47
N VAL A 511 -26.59 9.46 -21.43
CA VAL A 511 -28.02 9.63 -21.12
C VAL A 511 -28.40 11.10 -20.93
N LEU A 512 -29.65 11.44 -21.25
CA LEU A 512 -30.22 12.73 -20.87
C LEU A 512 -30.83 12.61 -19.46
N ALA A 513 -30.26 13.34 -18.51
CA ALA A 513 -30.68 13.35 -17.11
C ALA A 513 -30.87 14.80 -16.66
N HIS A 514 -32.08 15.17 -16.19
CA HIS A 514 -32.39 16.53 -15.73
C HIS A 514 -31.97 17.62 -16.75
N ASP A 515 -32.32 17.41 -18.00
CA ASP A 515 -32.02 18.28 -19.15
C ASP A 515 -30.51 18.47 -19.43
N GLN A 516 -29.66 17.64 -18.85
CA GLN A 516 -28.23 17.63 -19.10
C GLN A 516 -27.78 16.24 -19.56
N VAL A 517 -26.80 16.23 -20.47
CA VAL A 517 -26.19 14.96 -20.89
C VAL A 517 -25.17 14.51 -19.84
N ARG A 518 -25.23 13.25 -19.47
CA ARG A 518 -24.37 12.63 -18.46
C ARG A 518 -23.90 11.25 -18.93
N GLN A 519 -22.80 10.77 -18.36
CA GLN A 519 -22.33 9.39 -18.52
C GLN A 519 -22.63 8.59 -17.26
N PHE A 520 -23.58 7.65 -17.35
CA PHE A 520 -23.96 6.78 -16.24
C PHE A 520 -24.01 5.31 -16.65
N GLY A 521 -23.82 4.41 -15.69
CA GLY A 521 -23.87 2.98 -15.93
C GLY A 521 -22.77 2.49 -16.89
N ALA A 522 -21.59 3.09 -16.84
CA ALA A 522 -20.52 2.87 -17.82
C ALA A 522 -19.95 1.45 -17.82
N VAL A 523 -20.02 0.72 -16.69
CA VAL A 523 -19.53 -0.66 -16.56
C VAL A 523 -20.70 -1.58 -16.24
N ARG A 524 -20.73 -2.72 -16.90
CA ARG A 524 -21.69 -3.81 -16.66
C ARG A 524 -20.98 -5.16 -16.66
N GLU A 525 -21.67 -6.15 -16.09
CA GLU A 525 -21.25 -7.56 -16.13
C GLU A 525 -21.88 -8.25 -17.32
N ASP A 526 -21.08 -9.01 -18.06
CA ASP A 526 -21.50 -9.89 -19.15
C ASP A 526 -21.73 -11.29 -18.59
N HIS A 527 -23.00 -11.67 -18.45
CA HIS A 527 -23.38 -12.96 -17.88
C HIS A 527 -22.96 -14.17 -18.72
N GLU A 528 -22.92 -14.04 -20.05
CA GLU A 528 -22.41 -15.09 -20.93
C GLU A 528 -20.91 -15.30 -20.71
N LYS A 529 -20.14 -14.22 -20.65
CA LYS A 529 -18.71 -14.27 -20.35
C LYS A 529 -18.45 -14.78 -18.93
N ALA A 530 -19.24 -14.38 -17.94
CA ALA A 530 -19.15 -14.89 -16.58
C ALA A 530 -19.34 -16.40 -16.52
N ALA A 531 -20.37 -16.91 -17.21
CA ALA A 531 -20.63 -18.35 -17.31
C ALA A 531 -19.49 -19.09 -18.03
N LEU A 532 -18.95 -18.50 -19.10
CA LEU A 532 -17.80 -19.06 -19.83
C LEU A 532 -16.57 -19.14 -18.93
N ILE A 533 -16.23 -18.09 -18.18
CA ILE A 533 -15.11 -18.08 -17.23
C ILE A 533 -15.33 -19.12 -16.13
N ALA A 534 -16.52 -19.21 -15.56
CA ALA A 534 -16.86 -20.16 -14.51
C ALA A 534 -16.80 -21.64 -14.98
N SER A 535 -17.00 -21.89 -16.27
CA SER A 535 -16.89 -23.24 -16.86
C SER A 535 -15.46 -23.75 -16.99
N ARG A 536 -14.47 -22.91 -16.84
CA ARG A 536 -13.05 -23.26 -17.02
C ARG A 536 -12.50 -23.94 -15.78
N ALA A 537 -11.98 -25.15 -15.90
CA ALA A 537 -11.45 -25.94 -14.79
C ALA A 537 -10.15 -25.35 -14.20
N GLU A 538 -9.29 -24.77 -15.03
CA GLU A 538 -7.99 -24.23 -14.64
C GLU A 538 -7.76 -22.85 -15.25
N GLN A 539 -6.99 -22.01 -14.55
CA GLN A 539 -6.61 -20.69 -15.03
C GLN A 539 -7.82 -19.91 -15.59
N SER A 540 -8.92 -19.90 -14.86
CA SER A 540 -10.22 -19.42 -15.32
C SER A 540 -10.21 -17.97 -15.78
N ASN A 541 -9.43 -17.11 -15.12
CA ASN A 541 -9.36 -15.66 -15.35
C ASN A 541 -8.24 -15.25 -16.32
N TRP A 542 -7.79 -16.16 -17.22
CA TRP A 542 -6.88 -15.78 -18.30
C TRP A 542 -7.58 -15.78 -19.63
N LEU A 543 -7.33 -14.73 -20.44
CA LEU A 543 -7.88 -14.59 -21.78
C LEU A 543 -7.43 -15.74 -22.69
N ARG A 544 -8.39 -16.29 -23.43
CA ARG A 544 -8.16 -17.48 -24.29
C ARG A 544 -8.39 -17.17 -25.75
N THR A 545 -7.78 -17.98 -26.61
CA THR A 545 -8.03 -18.04 -28.05
C THR A 545 -9.36 -18.75 -28.36
N ALA A 546 -9.69 -18.88 -29.65
CA ALA A 546 -10.95 -19.46 -30.13
C ALA A 546 -12.17 -18.89 -29.39
N HIS A 547 -12.22 -17.56 -29.25
CA HIS A 547 -13.29 -16.82 -28.58
C HIS A 547 -13.60 -17.35 -27.16
N GLY A 548 -12.53 -17.62 -26.40
CA GLY A 548 -12.62 -18.03 -25.01
C GLY A 548 -12.61 -19.53 -24.75
N CYS A 549 -12.70 -20.36 -25.78
CA CYS A 549 -12.76 -21.83 -25.67
C CYS A 549 -11.39 -22.51 -25.91
N GLY A 550 -10.39 -21.76 -26.41
CA GLY A 550 -9.07 -22.30 -26.77
C GLY A 550 -8.05 -22.23 -25.63
N ALA A 551 -6.78 -22.25 -25.97
CA ALA A 551 -5.66 -22.12 -25.04
C ALA A 551 -5.56 -20.69 -24.48
N VAL A 552 -4.91 -20.53 -23.32
CA VAL A 552 -4.57 -19.21 -22.77
C VAL A 552 -3.65 -18.47 -23.76
N TYR A 553 -4.06 -17.28 -24.17
CA TYR A 553 -3.22 -16.44 -25.02
C TYR A 553 -2.08 -15.83 -24.20
N ARG A 554 -0.84 -15.97 -24.70
CA ARG A 554 0.36 -15.42 -24.06
C ARG A 554 1.16 -14.61 -25.05
N THR A 555 1.80 -13.56 -24.55
CA THR A 555 2.57 -12.64 -25.38
C THR A 555 3.81 -12.12 -24.64
N THR A 556 4.64 -11.34 -25.33
CA THR A 556 5.82 -10.66 -24.75
C THR A 556 5.41 -9.40 -24.00
N LEU A 557 6.28 -8.90 -23.12
CA LEU A 557 6.06 -7.62 -22.44
C LEU A 557 5.91 -6.48 -23.45
N PHE A 558 6.78 -6.43 -24.47
CA PHE A 558 6.74 -5.37 -25.49
C PHE A 558 5.40 -5.34 -26.23
N ALA A 559 4.90 -6.48 -26.69
CA ALA A 559 3.60 -6.56 -27.36
C ALA A 559 2.46 -6.11 -26.44
N LYS A 560 2.52 -6.45 -25.16
CA LYS A 560 1.52 -6.06 -24.16
C LYS A 560 1.53 -4.56 -23.88
N LEU A 561 2.72 -3.94 -23.83
CA LEU A 561 2.87 -2.49 -23.71
C LEU A 561 2.39 -1.74 -24.96
N VAL A 562 2.64 -2.27 -26.16
CA VAL A 562 2.09 -1.73 -27.42
C VAL A 562 0.55 -1.81 -27.41
N SER A 563 -0.02 -2.93 -26.97
CA SER A 563 -1.47 -3.09 -26.81
C SER A 563 -2.05 -2.03 -25.86
N LEU A 564 -1.45 -1.86 -24.67
CA LEU A 564 -1.86 -0.87 -23.70
C LEU A 564 -1.79 0.56 -24.26
N ALA A 565 -0.67 0.91 -24.88
CA ALA A 565 -0.44 2.23 -25.47
C ALA A 565 -1.49 2.56 -26.54
N LEU A 566 -1.78 1.62 -27.46
CA LEU A 566 -2.78 1.79 -28.51
C LEU A 566 -4.18 2.03 -27.93
N ILE A 567 -4.59 1.22 -26.94
CA ILE A 567 -5.93 1.33 -26.36
C ILE A 567 -6.08 2.64 -25.58
N LYS A 568 -5.07 3.03 -24.80
CA LYS A 568 -5.11 4.31 -24.06
C LYS A 568 -5.07 5.51 -25.01
N PHE A 569 -4.33 5.43 -26.11
CA PHE A 569 -4.35 6.44 -27.14
C PHE A 569 -5.72 6.56 -27.83
N ALA A 570 -6.39 5.43 -28.08
CA ALA A 570 -7.74 5.42 -28.60
C ALA A 570 -8.80 5.87 -27.56
N THR A 571 -8.40 6.15 -26.32
CA THR A 571 -9.26 6.64 -25.22
C THR A 571 -9.02 8.14 -24.93
N LEU A 572 -8.27 8.85 -25.79
CA LEU A 572 -8.14 10.29 -25.67
C LEU A 572 -9.48 10.99 -25.87
N ASP A 573 -9.69 12.09 -25.15
CA ASP A 573 -10.90 12.91 -25.15
C ASP A 573 -11.13 13.61 -26.51
N PRO A 574 -12.30 14.24 -26.72
CA PRO A 574 -12.64 14.84 -28.01
C PRO A 574 -11.65 15.85 -28.56
N LEU A 575 -10.84 16.50 -27.72
CA LEU A 575 -9.80 17.44 -28.13
C LEU A 575 -8.40 16.86 -28.08
N GLY A 576 -8.24 15.60 -27.65
CA GLY A 576 -6.97 14.89 -27.54
C GLY A 576 -6.09 15.40 -26.40
N MET A 577 -6.69 16.05 -25.39
CA MET A 577 -5.96 16.63 -24.26
C MET A 577 -5.76 15.62 -23.13
N GLY A 578 -6.86 14.98 -22.70
CA GLY A 578 -6.84 14.05 -21.57
C GLY A 578 -7.25 12.63 -21.97
N VAL A 579 -6.96 11.65 -21.12
CA VAL A 579 -7.52 10.30 -21.23
C VAL A 579 -8.89 10.28 -20.55
N GLU A 580 -9.92 9.80 -21.26
CA GLU A 580 -11.31 9.79 -20.78
C GLU A 580 -11.53 8.89 -19.57
N MET A 581 -12.32 9.36 -18.60
CA MET A 581 -12.84 8.56 -17.48
C MET A 581 -14.09 7.76 -17.93
N GLU A 582 -13.97 7.03 -19.01
CA GLU A 582 -15.09 6.37 -19.71
C GLU A 582 -15.68 5.17 -18.98
N ALA A 583 -14.98 4.67 -17.95
CA ALA A 583 -15.34 3.47 -17.20
C ALA A 583 -15.96 3.76 -15.83
N GLY A 584 -16.42 4.99 -15.58
CA GLY A 584 -17.20 5.36 -14.41
C GLY A 584 -16.41 5.60 -13.12
N LYS A 585 -15.06 5.58 -13.18
CA LYS A 585 -14.18 5.91 -12.05
C LYS A 585 -13.17 7.00 -12.45
N PRO A 586 -12.77 7.88 -11.49
CA PRO A 586 -11.79 8.92 -11.73
C PRO A 586 -10.37 8.35 -11.86
N GLY A 587 -9.34 9.22 -11.83
CA GLY A 587 -7.94 8.87 -11.70
C GLY A 587 -7.50 8.70 -10.24
N TRP A 588 -6.26 9.09 -9.97
CA TRP A 588 -5.66 8.98 -8.64
C TRP A 588 -6.48 9.68 -7.54
N TYR A 589 -7.15 10.76 -7.90
CA TYR A 589 -7.93 11.58 -6.97
C TYR A 589 -9.35 11.04 -6.79
N ASP A 590 -9.51 10.05 -5.93
CA ASP A 590 -10.77 9.32 -5.72
C ASP A 590 -11.95 10.24 -5.32
N ALA A 591 -11.67 11.36 -4.64
CA ALA A 591 -12.70 12.32 -4.24
C ALA A 591 -13.29 13.16 -5.39
N MET A 592 -12.73 13.04 -6.59
CA MET A 592 -13.30 13.61 -7.82
C MET A 592 -14.26 12.61 -8.51
N ASN A 593 -14.97 11.85 -7.73
CA ASN A 593 -15.81 10.72 -8.15
C ASN A 593 -16.99 11.10 -9.05
N GLY A 594 -17.32 12.37 -9.18
CA GLY A 594 -18.36 12.87 -10.11
C GLY A 594 -17.87 13.11 -11.55
N LEU A 595 -16.54 13.27 -11.75
CA LEU A 595 -15.99 13.60 -13.07
C LEU A 595 -16.37 12.62 -14.18
N PRO A 596 -16.37 11.29 -13.98
CA PRO A 596 -16.81 10.38 -15.04
C PRO A 596 -18.20 10.69 -15.56
N GLY A 597 -19.13 11.09 -14.69
CA GLY A 597 -20.48 11.50 -15.06
C GLY A 597 -20.56 12.77 -15.90
N LEU A 598 -19.55 13.62 -15.79
CA LEU A 598 -19.39 14.91 -16.49
C LEU A 598 -18.48 14.82 -17.73
N PHE A 599 -18.28 13.63 -18.29
CA PHE A 599 -17.32 13.37 -19.36
C PHE A 599 -15.90 13.83 -18.97
N GLY A 600 -15.52 13.49 -17.74
CA GLY A 600 -14.21 13.84 -17.21
C GLY A 600 -13.08 13.20 -17.99
N SER A 601 -11.96 13.91 -18.10
CA SER A 601 -10.69 13.40 -18.62
C SER A 601 -9.52 13.96 -17.81
N SER A 602 -8.38 13.28 -17.91
CA SER A 602 -7.18 13.61 -17.13
C SER A 602 -5.95 13.75 -18.02
N LEU A 603 -5.24 14.88 -17.85
CA LEU A 603 -3.99 15.17 -18.54
C LEU A 603 -2.82 14.34 -17.94
N SER A 604 -2.91 13.95 -16.68
CA SER A 604 -1.88 13.15 -16.00
C SER A 604 -1.61 11.85 -16.74
N GLU A 605 -2.65 11.12 -17.13
CA GLU A 605 -2.54 9.89 -17.90
C GLU A 605 -2.08 10.14 -19.33
N THR A 606 -2.29 11.34 -19.89
CA THR A 606 -1.75 11.72 -21.19
C THR A 606 -0.24 11.90 -21.17
N TYR A 607 0.31 12.48 -20.10
CA TYR A 607 1.76 12.52 -19.89
C TYR A 607 2.35 11.11 -19.70
N GLU A 608 1.68 10.24 -18.96
CA GLU A 608 2.15 8.85 -18.81
C GLU A 608 2.04 8.07 -20.13
N LEU A 609 1.04 8.35 -20.95
CA LEU A 609 0.92 7.77 -22.30
C LEU A 609 2.05 8.25 -23.20
N GLN A 610 2.41 9.54 -23.17
CA GLN A 610 3.58 10.07 -23.83
C GLN A 610 4.85 9.33 -23.41
N ARG A 611 5.06 9.20 -22.09
CA ARG A 611 6.20 8.48 -21.50
C ARG A 611 6.27 7.03 -21.98
N LEU A 612 5.13 6.32 -22.00
CA LEU A 612 5.07 4.94 -22.50
C LEU A 612 5.44 4.86 -23.98
N MET A 613 4.88 5.72 -24.81
CA MET A 613 5.15 5.69 -26.24
C MET A 613 6.59 6.10 -26.59
N GLU A 614 7.14 7.07 -25.88
CA GLU A 614 8.55 7.45 -26.03
C GLU A 614 9.49 6.33 -25.59
N PHE A 615 9.18 5.64 -24.49
CA PHE A 615 9.92 4.44 -24.08
C PHE A 615 9.91 3.36 -25.18
N LEU A 616 8.75 3.07 -25.78
CA LEU A 616 8.64 2.10 -26.87
C LEU A 616 9.43 2.55 -28.12
N LEU A 617 9.39 3.83 -28.47
CA LEU A 617 10.16 4.40 -29.57
C LEU A 617 11.67 4.32 -29.33
N ASP A 618 12.14 4.60 -28.11
CA ASP A 618 13.57 4.51 -27.78
C ASP A 618 14.08 3.07 -27.93
N ILE A 619 13.29 2.08 -27.52
CA ILE A 619 13.60 0.66 -27.75
C ILE A 619 13.67 0.33 -29.24
N LEU A 620 12.74 0.84 -30.04
CA LEU A 620 12.71 0.54 -31.48
C LEU A 620 13.85 1.18 -32.27
N ARG A 621 14.43 2.31 -31.83
CA ARG A 621 15.60 2.95 -32.45
C ARG A 621 16.81 2.02 -32.51
N GLU A 622 16.92 1.08 -31.59
CA GLU A 622 18.02 0.12 -31.54
C GLU A 622 17.75 -1.15 -32.38
N LYS A 623 16.54 -1.31 -32.94
CA LYS A 623 16.14 -2.48 -33.70
C LYS A 623 16.31 -2.30 -35.20
N THR A 624 17.14 -3.17 -35.81
CA THR A 624 17.42 -3.19 -37.26
C THR A 624 16.77 -4.43 -37.89
N GLY A 625 15.58 -4.26 -38.43
CA GLY A 625 14.84 -5.35 -39.09
C GLY A 625 14.05 -6.21 -38.07
N GLY A 626 12.98 -6.81 -38.56
CA GLY A 626 12.05 -7.63 -37.78
C GLY A 626 10.63 -7.07 -37.72
N ALA A 627 9.78 -7.75 -37.01
CA ALA A 627 8.36 -7.42 -36.89
C ALA A 627 7.82 -7.86 -35.51
N LEU A 628 6.68 -7.30 -35.12
CA LEU A 628 5.91 -7.67 -33.93
C LEU A 628 4.64 -8.39 -34.36
N ASP A 629 4.40 -9.57 -33.81
CA ASP A 629 3.14 -10.29 -34.00
C ASP A 629 2.11 -9.81 -32.97
N LEU A 630 0.96 -9.37 -33.45
CA LEU A 630 -0.17 -8.93 -32.65
C LEU A 630 -1.43 -9.74 -32.98
N PRO A 631 -2.37 -9.92 -32.04
CA PRO A 631 -3.71 -10.44 -32.37
C PRO A 631 -4.33 -9.66 -33.52
N ILE A 632 -5.02 -10.35 -34.41
CA ILE A 632 -5.64 -9.72 -35.58
C ILE A 632 -6.62 -8.62 -35.18
N GLU A 633 -7.32 -8.78 -34.07
CA GLU A 633 -8.24 -7.79 -33.53
C GLU A 633 -7.51 -6.48 -33.16
N LEU A 634 -6.38 -6.61 -32.48
CA LEU A 634 -5.55 -5.45 -32.08
C LEU A 634 -4.88 -4.82 -33.32
N ARG A 635 -4.43 -5.64 -34.27
CA ARG A 635 -3.83 -5.16 -35.50
C ARG A 635 -4.84 -4.40 -36.35
N THR A 636 -6.10 -4.81 -36.32
CA THR A 636 -7.22 -4.09 -36.97
C THR A 636 -7.46 -2.74 -36.32
N LEU A 637 -7.52 -2.66 -34.99
CA LEU A 637 -7.65 -1.38 -34.26
C LEU A 637 -6.47 -0.46 -34.63
N LEU A 638 -5.24 -0.95 -34.62
CA LEU A 638 -4.06 -0.16 -34.96
C LEU A 638 -4.16 0.44 -36.37
N ARG A 639 -4.58 -0.36 -37.36
CA ARG A 639 -4.75 0.10 -38.74
C ARG A 639 -5.82 1.18 -38.86
N GLU A 640 -6.97 1.01 -38.18
CA GLU A 640 -8.05 2.00 -38.19
C GLU A 640 -7.58 3.31 -37.54
N VAL A 641 -6.93 3.25 -36.38
CA VAL A 641 -6.38 4.44 -35.71
C VAL A 641 -5.34 5.15 -36.58
N ALA A 642 -4.44 4.40 -37.23
CA ALA A 642 -3.45 4.96 -38.15
C ALA A 642 -4.09 5.69 -39.34
N ALA A 643 -5.13 5.10 -39.94
CA ALA A 643 -5.89 5.72 -41.04
C ALA A 643 -6.58 7.01 -40.58
N GLN A 644 -7.20 7.02 -39.39
CA GLN A 644 -7.83 8.23 -38.83
C GLN A 644 -6.79 9.31 -38.50
N LEU A 645 -5.58 8.95 -38.00
CA LEU A 645 -4.48 9.91 -37.77
C LEU A 645 -4.04 10.57 -39.09
N GLN A 646 -3.88 9.80 -40.14
CA GLN A 646 -3.53 10.35 -41.46
C GLN A 646 -4.58 11.33 -41.98
N THR A 647 -5.87 10.97 -41.82
CA THR A 647 -6.99 11.84 -42.19
C THR A 647 -6.97 13.11 -41.33
N TYR A 648 -6.73 12.98 -40.02
CA TYR A 648 -6.67 14.11 -39.09
C TYR A 648 -5.60 15.13 -39.47
N HIS A 649 -4.39 14.66 -39.82
CA HIS A 649 -3.27 15.54 -40.15
C HIS A 649 -3.45 16.33 -41.43
N VAL A 650 -4.19 15.79 -42.43
CA VAL A 650 -4.44 16.48 -43.69
C VAL A 650 -5.74 17.29 -43.69
N SER A 651 -6.62 17.09 -42.71
CA SER A 651 -7.93 17.77 -42.67
C SER A 651 -7.77 19.21 -42.17
N ALA A 652 -8.36 20.13 -42.89
CA ALA A 652 -8.54 21.53 -42.47
C ALA A 652 -9.94 21.82 -41.88
N ASP A 653 -10.79 20.80 -41.69
CA ASP A 653 -12.15 20.94 -41.17
C ASP A 653 -12.12 21.43 -39.72
N ALA A 654 -13.00 22.39 -39.39
CA ALA A 654 -13.20 22.89 -38.03
C ALA A 654 -13.67 21.79 -37.04
N GLN A 655 -14.34 20.76 -37.56
CA GLN A 655 -14.82 19.62 -36.76
C GLN A 655 -13.85 18.44 -36.74
N ARG A 656 -12.63 18.59 -37.26
CA ARG A 656 -11.67 17.46 -37.40
C ARG A 656 -11.38 16.73 -36.09
N ASP A 657 -11.34 17.43 -34.96
CA ASP A 657 -11.09 16.84 -33.64
C ASP A 657 -12.26 15.93 -33.24
N PHE A 658 -13.51 16.39 -33.40
CA PHE A 658 -14.69 15.58 -33.11
C PHE A 658 -14.81 14.38 -34.06
N VAL A 659 -14.59 14.56 -35.36
CA VAL A 659 -14.67 13.49 -36.36
C VAL A 659 -13.61 12.42 -36.07
N TYR A 660 -12.38 12.84 -35.75
CA TYR A 660 -11.31 11.93 -35.34
C TYR A 660 -11.73 11.13 -34.11
N TRP A 661 -12.13 11.83 -33.03
CA TRP A 661 -12.54 11.20 -31.79
C TRP A 661 -13.70 10.21 -31.97
N ASP A 662 -14.77 10.60 -32.68
CA ASP A 662 -15.94 9.73 -32.91
C ASP A 662 -15.55 8.46 -33.69
N SER A 663 -14.69 8.60 -34.71
CA SER A 663 -14.21 7.49 -35.53
C SER A 663 -13.31 6.53 -34.72
N VAL A 664 -12.36 7.06 -33.94
CA VAL A 664 -11.45 6.26 -33.11
C VAL A 664 -12.18 5.58 -31.97
N ALA A 665 -13.10 6.28 -31.30
CA ALA A 665 -13.95 5.70 -30.27
C ALA A 665 -14.84 4.57 -30.82
N THR A 666 -15.38 4.74 -32.05
CA THR A 666 -16.13 3.67 -32.73
C THR A 666 -15.23 2.46 -33.02
N ALA A 667 -14.01 2.66 -33.52
CA ALA A 667 -13.04 1.58 -33.76
C ALA A 667 -12.68 0.84 -32.44
N ARG A 668 -12.51 1.57 -31.34
CA ARG A 668 -12.29 1.01 -29.99
C ARG A 668 -13.49 0.17 -29.51
N GLU A 669 -14.71 0.63 -29.74
CA GLU A 669 -15.94 -0.11 -29.41
C GLU A 669 -16.06 -1.41 -30.23
N VAL A 670 -15.75 -1.35 -31.54
CA VAL A 670 -15.70 -2.55 -32.42
C VAL A 670 -14.63 -3.53 -31.93
N TYR A 671 -13.45 -3.04 -31.59
CA TYR A 671 -12.39 -3.87 -31.01
C TYR A 671 -12.85 -4.58 -29.74
N ARG A 672 -13.45 -3.85 -28.78
CA ARG A 672 -13.97 -4.43 -27.54
C ARG A 672 -15.05 -5.49 -27.78
N ALA A 673 -15.92 -5.24 -28.73
CA ALA A 673 -16.93 -6.22 -29.14
C ALA A 673 -16.30 -7.50 -29.74
N SER A 674 -15.22 -7.35 -30.53
CA SER A 674 -14.54 -8.51 -31.15
C SER A 674 -13.82 -9.40 -30.14
N ILE A 675 -13.29 -8.82 -29.03
CA ILE A 675 -12.58 -9.57 -27.98
C ILE A 675 -13.48 -9.97 -26.80
N ARG A 676 -14.77 -9.70 -26.86
CA ARG A 676 -15.72 -9.85 -25.72
C ARG A 676 -15.61 -11.22 -25.05
N LEU A 677 -15.64 -12.30 -25.79
CA LEU A 677 -15.53 -13.65 -25.25
C LEU A 677 -14.09 -14.19 -25.24
N GLY A 678 -13.18 -13.58 -25.97
CA GLY A 678 -11.76 -13.96 -26.13
C GLY A 678 -11.24 -13.61 -27.52
N LEU A 679 -9.97 -13.88 -27.76
CA LEU A 679 -9.33 -13.65 -29.06
C LEU A 679 -9.67 -14.78 -30.04
N SER A 680 -9.63 -14.52 -31.35
CA SER A 680 -9.70 -15.58 -32.38
C SER A 680 -8.53 -16.56 -32.28
N GLY A 681 -7.34 -16.03 -32.00
CA GLY A 681 -6.07 -16.74 -32.00
C GLY A 681 -5.24 -16.50 -33.27
N GLU A 682 -5.80 -15.77 -34.23
CA GLU A 682 -5.05 -15.32 -35.41
C GLU A 682 -4.13 -14.14 -35.05
N THR A 683 -2.93 -14.12 -35.63
CA THR A 683 -1.95 -13.07 -35.45
C THR A 683 -1.56 -12.44 -36.81
N GLN A 684 -1.22 -11.17 -36.76
CA GLN A 684 -0.68 -10.45 -37.92
C GLN A 684 0.52 -9.61 -37.51
N SER A 685 1.60 -9.71 -38.26
CA SER A 685 2.83 -8.97 -38.03
C SER A 685 2.72 -7.50 -38.43
N ILE A 686 3.47 -6.64 -37.71
CA ILE A 686 3.76 -5.27 -38.09
C ILE A 686 5.28 -5.10 -38.08
N SER A 687 5.85 -4.52 -39.16
CA SER A 687 7.29 -4.24 -39.24
C SER A 687 7.71 -3.18 -38.21
N TRP A 688 8.95 -3.23 -37.72
CA TRP A 688 9.49 -2.19 -36.84
C TRP A 688 9.38 -0.78 -37.40
N PRO A 689 9.72 -0.53 -38.69
CA PRO A 689 9.53 0.79 -39.27
C PRO A 689 8.07 1.27 -39.22
N ASP A 690 7.10 0.42 -39.63
CA ASP A 690 5.67 0.81 -39.62
C ASP A 690 5.17 1.09 -38.20
N LEU A 691 5.62 0.31 -37.20
CA LEU A 691 5.27 0.53 -35.79
C LEU A 691 5.91 1.82 -35.27
N THR A 692 7.16 2.10 -35.62
CA THR A 692 7.88 3.34 -35.28
C THR A 692 7.15 4.57 -35.82
N ASP A 693 6.79 4.55 -37.12
CA ASP A 693 6.07 5.65 -37.76
C ASP A 693 4.69 5.88 -37.10
N PHE A 694 3.98 4.79 -36.78
CA PHE A 694 2.71 4.87 -36.08
C PHE A 694 2.87 5.49 -34.69
N LEU A 695 3.79 5.01 -33.86
CA LEU A 695 4.02 5.54 -32.51
C LEU A 695 4.49 6.99 -32.53
N ALA A 696 5.35 7.37 -33.49
CA ALA A 696 5.79 8.75 -33.67
C ALA A 696 4.61 9.68 -34.01
N SER A 697 3.70 9.24 -34.87
CA SER A 697 2.46 9.98 -35.19
C SER A 697 1.55 10.14 -33.96
N CYS A 698 1.44 9.11 -33.13
CA CYS A 698 0.70 9.17 -31.86
C CYS A 698 1.34 10.17 -30.90
N VAL A 699 2.67 10.14 -30.72
CA VAL A 699 3.40 11.09 -29.85
C VAL A 699 3.21 12.53 -30.34
N SER A 700 3.23 12.77 -31.63
CA SER A 700 2.96 14.09 -32.18
C SER A 700 1.56 14.60 -31.78
N LYS A 701 0.54 13.79 -31.95
CA LYS A 701 -0.84 14.16 -31.57
C LYS A 701 -0.99 14.38 -30.04
N ILE A 702 -0.34 13.55 -29.22
CA ILE A 702 -0.32 13.69 -27.77
C ILE A 702 0.31 15.05 -27.38
N ARG A 703 1.46 15.39 -27.94
CA ARG A 703 2.14 16.67 -27.67
C ARG A 703 1.29 17.87 -28.08
N ASP A 704 0.60 17.81 -29.23
CA ASP A 704 -0.35 18.84 -29.66
C ASP A 704 -1.50 19.00 -28.65
N GLY A 705 -2.03 17.90 -28.12
CA GLY A 705 -3.07 17.87 -27.09
C GLY A 705 -2.61 18.48 -25.77
N ILE A 706 -1.43 18.09 -25.29
CA ILE A 706 -0.78 18.63 -24.09
C ILE A 706 -0.56 20.15 -24.23
N GLN A 707 -0.02 20.60 -25.38
CA GLN A 707 0.23 22.02 -25.61
C GLN A 707 -1.07 22.82 -25.65
N ARG A 708 -2.14 22.25 -26.21
CA ARG A 708 -3.49 22.84 -26.17
C ARG A 708 -3.99 22.99 -24.74
N ALA A 709 -3.87 21.95 -23.95
CA ALA A 709 -4.28 21.94 -22.55
C ALA A 709 -3.54 23.01 -21.70
N VAL A 710 -2.21 23.06 -21.87
CA VAL A 710 -1.35 24.04 -21.16
C VAL A 710 -1.71 25.48 -21.58
N ASN A 711 -1.98 25.72 -22.86
CA ASN A 711 -2.38 27.04 -23.37
C ASN A 711 -3.74 27.47 -22.82
N LEU A 712 -4.72 26.55 -22.75
CA LEU A 712 -6.05 26.83 -22.16
C LEU A 712 -5.98 27.23 -20.68
N ASN A 713 -4.94 26.77 -19.97
CA ASN A 713 -4.76 27.05 -18.54
C ASN A 713 -3.65 28.08 -18.24
N GLY A 714 -3.29 28.93 -19.19
CA GLY A 714 -2.36 30.04 -18.97
C GLY A 714 -0.92 29.63 -18.68
N GLY A 715 -0.49 28.42 -19.10
CA GLY A 715 0.91 27.98 -19.07
C GLY A 715 1.25 26.97 -17.95
N ILE A 716 0.37 26.71 -17.01
CA ILE A 716 0.52 25.62 -16.03
C ILE A 716 -0.31 24.42 -16.53
N PRO A 717 0.27 23.20 -16.57
CA PRO A 717 -0.49 22.00 -16.92
C PRO A 717 -1.70 21.81 -15.99
N PRO A 718 -2.94 21.80 -16.48
CA PRO A 718 -4.09 21.41 -15.67
C PRO A 718 -4.06 19.90 -15.44
N THR A 719 -4.90 19.42 -14.51
CA THR A 719 -5.06 17.97 -14.30
C THR A 719 -6.31 17.47 -14.98
N TYR A 720 -7.46 18.08 -14.68
CA TYR A 720 -8.78 17.58 -15.08
C TYR A 720 -9.52 18.52 -16.00
N PHE A 721 -10.25 17.93 -16.93
CA PHE A 721 -11.24 18.55 -17.77
C PHE A 721 -12.58 17.90 -17.56
N ILE A 722 -13.66 18.65 -17.75
CA ILE A 722 -15.00 18.14 -17.98
C ILE A 722 -15.49 18.67 -19.32
N TYR A 723 -16.47 17.97 -19.92
CA TYR A 723 -17.00 18.34 -21.22
C TYR A 723 -18.51 18.53 -21.15
N GLU A 724 -19.00 19.63 -21.64
CA GLU A 724 -20.43 19.85 -21.87
C GLU A 724 -20.79 19.36 -23.28
N VAL A 725 -21.82 18.52 -23.38
CA VAL A 725 -22.38 18.11 -24.66
C VAL A 725 -23.33 19.17 -25.13
N THR A 726 -22.96 19.98 -26.12
CA THR A 726 -23.72 21.14 -26.58
C THR A 726 -24.72 20.81 -27.68
N ARG A 727 -24.52 19.70 -28.42
CA ARG A 727 -25.46 19.16 -29.41
C ARG A 727 -25.51 17.65 -29.33
N TYR A 728 -26.73 17.10 -29.40
CA TYR A 728 -26.94 15.65 -29.36
C TYR A 728 -28.23 15.25 -30.07
N ASP A 729 -28.31 13.97 -30.45
CA ASP A 729 -29.54 13.34 -30.93
C ASP A 729 -30.01 12.29 -29.91
N ILE A 730 -31.32 12.18 -29.70
CA ILE A 730 -31.89 11.07 -28.92
C ILE A 730 -31.88 9.82 -29.78
N ILE A 731 -31.51 8.69 -29.18
CA ILE A 731 -31.46 7.40 -29.87
C ILE A 731 -32.83 6.75 -29.87
N HIS A 732 -33.32 6.40 -31.07
CA HIS A 732 -34.55 5.65 -31.30
C HIS A 732 -34.21 4.28 -31.90
N ASP A 733 -35.07 3.29 -31.66
CA ASP A 733 -35.02 2.01 -32.36
C ASP A 733 -35.59 2.09 -33.77
N ALA A 734 -35.69 0.97 -34.49
CA ALA A 734 -36.20 0.91 -35.86
C ALA A 734 -37.68 1.28 -35.96
N ASP A 735 -38.43 1.16 -34.87
CA ASP A 735 -39.88 1.48 -34.79
C ASP A 735 -40.13 2.92 -34.29
N GLY A 736 -39.06 3.70 -34.08
CA GLY A 736 -39.13 5.09 -33.62
C GLY A 736 -39.31 5.25 -32.10
N VAL A 737 -39.18 4.16 -31.31
CA VAL A 737 -39.30 4.20 -29.85
C VAL A 737 -37.99 4.68 -29.25
N THR A 738 -38.08 5.65 -28.34
CA THR A 738 -36.89 6.17 -27.62
C THR A 738 -36.24 5.06 -26.79
N GLN A 739 -34.95 4.78 -27.02
CA GLN A 739 -34.18 3.89 -26.20
C GLN A 739 -33.76 4.60 -24.91
N ALA A 740 -33.88 3.94 -23.76
CA ALA A 740 -33.62 4.51 -22.46
C ALA A 740 -32.93 3.47 -21.53
N ASP A 741 -32.30 3.95 -20.47
CA ASP A 741 -31.76 3.11 -19.41
C ASP A 741 -32.89 2.58 -18.48
N ALA A 742 -32.46 1.81 -17.44
CA ALA A 742 -33.41 1.23 -16.47
C ALA A 742 -34.16 2.26 -15.62
N GLN A 743 -33.71 3.51 -15.57
CA GLN A 743 -34.36 4.64 -14.91
C GLN A 743 -35.21 5.45 -15.85
N GLY A 744 -35.35 5.03 -17.11
CA GLY A 744 -36.16 5.72 -18.13
C GLY A 744 -35.47 6.96 -18.74
N ARG A 745 -34.16 7.14 -18.54
CA ARG A 745 -33.40 8.25 -19.10
C ARG A 745 -33.03 7.93 -20.55
N PRO A 746 -33.40 8.81 -21.53
CA PRO A 746 -33.09 8.58 -22.92
C PRO A 746 -31.62 8.46 -23.21
N PHE A 747 -31.21 7.47 -24.01
CA PHE A 747 -29.87 7.42 -24.56
C PHE A 747 -29.70 8.48 -25.64
N ILE A 748 -28.51 9.03 -25.74
CA ILE A 748 -28.16 10.06 -26.70
C ILE A 748 -26.90 9.72 -27.51
N ARG A 749 -26.79 10.34 -28.68
CA ARG A 749 -25.54 10.42 -29.45
C ARG A 749 -25.05 11.86 -29.45
N ALA A 750 -23.88 12.07 -28.82
CA ALA A 750 -23.24 13.38 -28.78
C ALA A 750 -22.81 13.82 -30.20
N ARG A 751 -22.90 15.13 -30.48
CA ARG A 751 -22.56 15.76 -31.77
C ARG A 751 -21.51 16.85 -31.61
N SER A 752 -21.38 17.43 -30.43
CA SER A 752 -20.34 18.40 -30.13
C SER A 752 -20.09 18.48 -28.62
N PHE A 753 -18.87 18.87 -28.28
CA PHE A 753 -18.41 19.04 -26.91
C PHE A 753 -17.74 20.40 -26.75
N GLU A 754 -17.92 21.00 -25.57
CA GLU A 754 -17.16 22.15 -25.12
C GLU A 754 -16.37 21.81 -23.87
N PRO A 755 -15.03 22.05 -23.85
CA PRO A 755 -14.18 21.72 -22.70
C PRO A 755 -14.31 22.79 -21.62
N GLN A 756 -14.28 22.34 -20.36
CA GLN A 756 -14.09 23.20 -19.22
C GLN A 756 -12.88 22.69 -18.42
N VAL A 757 -11.91 23.58 -18.21
CA VAL A 757 -10.73 23.28 -17.38
C VAL A 757 -11.12 23.46 -15.91
N LEU A 758 -10.79 22.48 -15.07
CA LEU A 758 -10.98 22.61 -13.62
C LEU A 758 -9.84 23.40 -12.96
N PRO A 759 -10.03 23.91 -11.74
CA PRO A 759 -8.96 24.52 -10.96
C PRO A 759 -7.70 23.63 -10.90
N LEU A 760 -6.56 24.24 -10.59
CA LEU A 760 -5.29 23.52 -10.54
C LEU A 760 -5.30 22.41 -9.47
N PHE A 761 -4.79 21.25 -9.84
CA PHE A 761 -4.41 20.16 -8.95
C PHE A 761 -2.91 19.90 -9.12
N LEU A 762 -2.24 19.52 -8.04
CA LEU A 762 -0.79 19.29 -8.04
C LEU A 762 -0.37 18.12 -8.93
N GLU A 763 -1.26 17.16 -9.15
CA GLU A 763 -1.04 15.96 -9.96
C GLU A 763 -0.64 16.28 -11.42
N GLY A 764 -1.26 17.28 -12.08
CA GLY A 764 -0.89 17.67 -13.43
C GLY A 764 0.58 18.10 -13.56
N PRO A 765 1.06 19.07 -12.75
CA PRO A 765 2.48 19.40 -12.66
C PRO A 765 3.42 18.22 -12.35
N VAL A 766 3.02 17.28 -11.47
CA VAL A 766 3.81 16.07 -11.15
C VAL A 766 4.10 15.26 -12.41
N HIS A 767 3.05 14.95 -13.18
CA HIS A 767 3.21 14.12 -14.38
C HIS A 767 3.91 14.89 -15.53
N ALA A 768 3.71 16.20 -15.61
CA ALA A 768 4.43 17.04 -16.57
C ALA A 768 5.95 17.01 -16.35
N LEU A 769 6.41 17.13 -15.09
CA LEU A 769 7.84 17.08 -14.74
C LEU A 769 8.56 15.82 -15.23
N LYS A 770 7.85 14.71 -15.41
CA LYS A 770 8.41 13.44 -15.90
C LYS A 770 8.83 13.50 -17.38
N THR A 771 8.33 14.44 -18.15
CA THR A 771 8.53 14.53 -19.60
C THR A 771 9.26 15.81 -20.05
N LEU A 772 9.45 16.79 -19.16
CA LEU A 772 10.06 18.08 -19.43
C LEU A 772 11.59 18.03 -19.35
N SER A 773 12.26 18.89 -20.10
CA SER A 773 13.68 19.18 -19.90
C SER A 773 13.91 19.91 -18.57
N THR A 774 15.12 19.87 -18.02
CA THR A 774 15.45 20.54 -16.76
C THR A 774 15.10 22.03 -16.76
N ASN A 775 15.28 22.73 -17.89
CA ASN A 775 14.95 24.16 -18.00
C ASN A 775 13.44 24.42 -17.96
N GLU A 776 12.66 23.61 -18.68
CA GLU A 776 11.19 23.68 -18.66
C GLU A 776 10.64 23.29 -17.28
N ALA A 777 11.21 22.26 -16.66
CA ALA A 777 10.88 21.84 -15.31
C ALA A 777 11.15 22.95 -14.27
N ALA A 778 12.28 23.67 -14.39
CA ALA A 778 12.59 24.81 -13.54
C ALA A 778 11.58 25.96 -13.71
N GLN A 779 11.13 26.19 -14.95
CA GLN A 779 10.08 27.18 -15.20
C GLN A 779 8.76 26.76 -14.57
N LEU A 780 8.33 25.51 -14.78
CA LEU A 780 7.10 24.98 -14.20
C LEU A 780 7.14 25.01 -12.68
N HIS A 781 8.26 24.60 -12.05
CA HIS A 781 8.42 24.65 -10.61
C HIS A 781 8.22 26.08 -10.05
N ARG A 782 8.81 27.10 -10.68
CA ARG A 782 8.59 28.51 -10.29
C ARG A 782 7.12 28.92 -10.44
N GLN A 783 6.45 28.48 -11.50
CA GLN A 783 5.02 28.78 -11.72
C GLN A 783 4.14 28.12 -10.65
N VAL A 784 4.38 26.84 -10.31
CA VAL A 784 3.65 26.12 -9.25
C VAL A 784 3.87 26.81 -7.89
N LYS A 785 5.10 27.21 -7.58
CA LYS A 785 5.45 27.90 -6.33
C LYS A 785 4.81 29.32 -6.24
N ALA A 786 4.52 29.93 -7.38
CA ALA A 786 3.79 31.21 -7.45
C ALA A 786 2.26 31.06 -7.44
N SER A 787 1.74 29.85 -7.70
CA SER A 787 0.32 29.55 -7.87
C SER A 787 -0.39 29.33 -6.51
N PRO A 788 -1.74 29.19 -6.51
CA PRO A 788 -2.51 28.80 -5.33
C PRO A 788 -2.21 27.39 -4.79
N LEU A 789 -1.44 26.57 -5.51
CA LEU A 789 -1.02 25.26 -5.04
C LEU A 789 0.04 25.32 -3.94
N PHE A 790 0.77 26.43 -3.81
CA PHE A 790 1.77 26.57 -2.78
C PHE A 790 1.21 27.27 -1.54
N ASP A 791 1.21 26.58 -0.42
CA ASP A 791 0.88 27.14 0.88
C ASP A 791 2.06 27.96 1.41
N ARG A 792 1.92 29.29 1.42
CA ARG A 792 3.01 30.21 1.80
C ARG A 792 3.29 30.24 3.30
N GLU A 793 2.31 29.86 4.13
CA GLU A 793 2.46 29.80 5.58
C GLU A 793 3.27 28.56 5.96
N LEU A 794 2.86 27.40 5.47
CA LEU A 794 3.52 26.12 5.74
C LEU A 794 4.75 25.88 4.85
N LYS A 795 4.89 26.59 3.72
CA LYS A 795 5.89 26.34 2.67
C LYS A 795 5.83 24.91 2.11
N MET A 796 4.63 24.43 1.88
CA MET A 796 4.30 23.09 1.40
C MET A 796 3.31 23.19 0.22
N TYR A 797 3.08 22.08 -0.48
CA TYR A 797 2.25 22.07 -1.68
C TYR A 797 0.89 21.47 -1.39
N LYS A 798 -0.18 22.24 -1.64
CA LYS A 798 -1.57 21.79 -1.53
C LYS A 798 -1.91 20.84 -2.67
N VAL A 799 -2.77 19.87 -2.38
CA VAL A 799 -3.23 18.88 -3.36
C VAL A 799 -4.02 19.51 -4.50
N ASN A 800 -4.76 20.59 -4.24
CA ASN A 800 -5.52 21.38 -5.23
C ASN A 800 -5.66 22.83 -4.80
N ALA A 801 -5.94 23.67 -5.78
CA ALA A 801 -6.43 25.03 -5.58
C ALA A 801 -7.92 25.00 -5.16
N SER A 802 -8.46 26.15 -4.72
CA SER A 802 -9.84 26.22 -4.25
C SER A 802 -10.85 25.69 -5.27
N LEU A 803 -11.78 24.85 -4.79
CA LEU A 803 -12.92 24.33 -5.55
C LEU A 803 -14.23 25.08 -5.24
N ALA A 804 -14.17 26.18 -4.50
CA ALA A 804 -15.36 26.87 -3.99
C ALA A 804 -16.37 27.29 -5.08
N ASP A 805 -15.87 27.66 -6.26
CA ASP A 805 -16.70 28.08 -7.41
C ASP A 805 -17.15 26.90 -8.30
N GLN A 806 -16.79 25.68 -7.96
CA GLN A 806 -17.17 24.50 -8.73
C GLN A 806 -18.49 23.91 -8.23
N PRO A 807 -19.28 23.28 -9.11
CA PRO A 807 -20.51 22.61 -8.70
C PRO A 807 -20.19 21.36 -7.84
N PRO A 808 -21.10 20.97 -6.91
CA PRO A 808 -20.88 19.79 -6.06
C PRO A 808 -20.79 18.47 -6.84
N ASP A 809 -21.33 18.41 -8.04
CA ASP A 809 -21.36 17.20 -8.88
C ASP A 809 -20.00 16.84 -9.50
N ILE A 810 -18.94 17.65 -9.34
CA ILE A 810 -17.57 17.23 -9.67
C ILE A 810 -17.05 16.13 -8.70
N GLY A 811 -17.62 16.03 -7.50
CA GLY A 811 -17.29 15.02 -6.53
C GLY A 811 -17.19 15.52 -5.08
N ARG A 812 -16.98 14.58 -4.17
CA ARG A 812 -16.97 14.85 -2.71
C ARG A 812 -15.85 15.79 -2.27
N ALA A 813 -14.75 15.91 -3.01
CA ALA A 813 -13.70 16.89 -2.71
C ALA A 813 -14.25 18.30 -2.54
N ARG A 814 -15.23 18.70 -3.38
CA ARG A 814 -15.85 20.01 -3.34
C ARG A 814 -16.57 20.31 -2.03
N VAL A 815 -17.07 19.28 -1.32
CA VAL A 815 -17.87 19.44 -0.09
C VAL A 815 -17.05 19.32 1.18
N PHE A 816 -15.77 18.93 1.10
CA PHE A 816 -14.87 18.97 2.25
C PHE A 816 -14.53 20.43 2.61
N THR A 817 -14.31 20.68 3.90
CA THR A 817 -13.81 21.98 4.37
C THR A 817 -12.46 22.27 3.69
N PRO A 818 -12.22 23.50 3.18
CA PRO A 818 -10.92 23.89 2.68
C PRO A 818 -9.80 23.61 3.69
N GLY A 819 -8.66 23.12 3.25
CA GLY A 819 -7.55 22.72 4.10
C GLY A 819 -7.70 21.37 4.79
N TRP A 820 -8.80 20.64 4.55
CA TRP A 820 -9.12 19.38 5.22
C TRP A 820 -9.38 18.25 4.24
N LEU A 821 -8.93 17.03 4.58
CA LEU A 821 -9.02 15.83 3.71
C LEU A 821 -8.46 16.13 2.32
N GLU A 822 -9.21 15.82 1.27
CA GLU A 822 -8.78 15.98 -0.12
C GLU A 822 -9.24 17.34 -0.72
N ASN A 823 -9.34 18.40 0.08
CA ASN A 823 -9.66 19.75 -0.43
C ASN A 823 -8.69 20.80 0.12
N GLU A 824 -7.83 21.32 -0.72
CA GLU A 824 -6.79 22.30 -0.39
C GLU A 824 -5.85 21.90 0.76
N SER A 825 -5.83 20.67 1.21
CA SER A 825 -4.91 20.18 2.23
C SER A 825 -3.52 19.90 1.64
N ILE A 826 -2.54 19.64 2.51
CA ILE A 826 -1.26 19.07 2.12
C ILE A 826 -1.43 17.55 2.12
N TRP A 827 -1.74 16.98 0.98
CA TRP A 827 -1.86 15.52 0.84
C TRP A 827 -0.47 14.91 0.67
N LEU A 828 0.06 14.33 1.72
CA LEU A 828 1.47 13.98 1.83
C LEU A 828 1.98 13.10 0.67
N HIS A 829 1.17 12.16 0.20
CA HIS A 829 1.53 11.32 -0.94
C HIS A 829 1.74 12.14 -2.22
N MET A 830 0.85 13.10 -2.52
CA MET A 830 0.98 13.92 -3.73
C MET A 830 2.12 14.93 -3.60
N GLU A 831 2.33 15.50 -2.41
CA GLU A 831 3.48 16.36 -2.16
C GLU A 831 4.80 15.63 -2.36
N TYR A 832 4.92 14.40 -1.86
CA TYR A 832 6.13 13.59 -2.05
C TYR A 832 6.32 13.16 -3.51
N LYS A 833 5.23 12.89 -4.24
CA LYS A 833 5.32 12.71 -5.71
C LYS A 833 5.91 13.95 -6.39
N TYR A 834 5.44 15.13 -6.01
CA TYR A 834 5.92 16.38 -6.60
C TYR A 834 7.41 16.61 -6.30
N LEU A 835 7.82 16.48 -5.06
CA LEU A 835 9.23 16.61 -4.64
C LEU A 835 10.14 15.58 -5.34
N LEU A 836 9.68 14.34 -5.47
CA LEU A 836 10.41 13.30 -6.20
C LEU A 836 10.65 13.70 -7.67
N GLU A 837 9.63 14.23 -8.35
CA GLU A 837 9.79 14.60 -9.75
C GLU A 837 10.60 15.90 -9.93
N VAL A 838 10.56 16.83 -8.97
CA VAL A 838 11.49 17.98 -8.91
C VAL A 838 12.94 17.47 -8.84
N LEU A 839 13.21 16.52 -7.94
CA LEU A 839 14.54 15.91 -7.79
C LEU A 839 14.96 15.16 -9.07
N ARG A 840 14.07 14.37 -9.67
CA ARG A 840 14.32 13.60 -10.89
C ARG A 840 14.55 14.46 -12.12
N ALA A 841 13.93 15.62 -12.18
CA ALA A 841 14.13 16.62 -13.23
C ALA A 841 15.50 17.33 -13.13
N GLY A 842 16.29 17.02 -12.09
CA GLY A 842 17.61 17.61 -11.87
C GLY A 842 17.59 18.95 -11.13
N LEU A 843 16.45 19.33 -10.55
CA LEU A 843 16.28 20.55 -9.75
C LEU A 843 16.66 20.29 -8.30
N VAL A 844 17.90 19.87 -8.08
CA VAL A 844 18.36 19.37 -6.76
C VAL A 844 18.42 20.49 -5.71
N ALA A 845 18.81 21.70 -6.11
CA ALA A 845 18.85 22.85 -5.20
C ALA A 845 17.43 23.23 -4.74
N GLU A 846 16.49 23.31 -5.68
CA GLU A 846 15.07 23.60 -5.41
C GLU A 846 14.43 22.52 -4.55
N PHE A 847 14.78 21.25 -4.79
CA PHE A 847 14.34 20.15 -3.94
C PHE A 847 14.80 20.33 -2.48
N TYR A 848 16.06 20.71 -2.24
CA TYR A 848 16.55 20.90 -0.88
C TYR A 848 16.07 22.20 -0.23
N ASP A 849 15.67 23.19 -1.00
CA ASP A 849 14.99 24.38 -0.47
C ASP A 849 13.65 24.01 0.19
N ASP A 850 12.93 23.03 -0.38
CA ASP A 850 11.63 22.58 0.13
C ASP A 850 11.77 21.40 1.10
N PHE A 851 12.86 20.63 1.06
CA PHE A 851 13.06 19.39 1.79
C PHE A 851 12.81 19.50 3.30
N LYS A 852 13.37 20.54 3.93
CA LYS A 852 13.26 20.73 5.38
C LYS A 852 11.88 21.21 5.84
N THR A 853 11.08 21.77 4.96
CA THR A 853 9.74 22.25 5.28
C THR A 853 8.66 21.23 4.95
N ALA A 854 8.94 20.28 4.04
CA ALA A 854 7.98 19.32 3.53
C ALA A 854 8.13 17.90 4.11
N LEU A 855 9.35 17.48 4.48
CA LEU A 855 9.55 16.12 5.00
C LEU A 855 9.25 16.06 6.51
N ILE A 856 8.51 15.05 6.88
CA ILE A 856 8.04 14.79 8.25
C ILE A 856 9.16 14.88 9.33
N PRO A 857 10.36 14.27 9.16
CA PRO A 857 11.39 14.29 10.20
C PRO A 857 11.95 15.68 10.52
N PHE A 858 11.64 16.68 9.69
CA PHE A 858 12.10 18.06 9.90
C PHE A 858 10.99 19.01 10.39
N LEU A 859 9.74 18.53 10.49
CA LEU A 859 8.62 19.29 11.01
C LEU A 859 8.73 19.43 12.54
N ASP A 860 8.20 20.53 13.07
CA ASP A 860 8.04 20.70 14.51
C ASP A 860 6.99 19.71 15.05
N PRO A 861 7.35 18.78 15.96
CA PRO A 861 6.42 17.79 16.49
C PRO A 861 5.21 18.39 17.22
N GLN A 862 5.33 19.57 17.80
CA GLN A 862 4.23 20.25 18.50
C GLN A 862 3.18 20.75 17.49
N THR A 863 3.62 21.32 16.39
CA THR A 863 2.72 21.76 15.31
C THR A 863 2.15 20.56 14.54
N TYR A 864 2.99 19.58 14.22
CA TYR A 864 2.57 18.38 13.52
C TYR A 864 1.62 17.53 14.35
N GLY A 865 1.74 17.57 15.69
CA GLY A 865 0.89 16.86 16.64
C GLY A 865 1.07 15.33 16.62
N ARG A 866 2.16 14.84 16.05
CA ARG A 866 2.47 13.41 15.88
C ARG A 866 3.97 13.15 15.98
N SER A 867 4.34 11.89 16.05
CA SER A 867 5.74 11.48 15.97
C SER A 867 6.39 11.96 14.65
N PRO A 868 7.63 12.49 14.68
CA PRO A 868 8.36 12.86 13.46
C PRO A 868 8.80 11.66 12.61
N LEU A 869 8.45 10.44 13.01
CA LEU A 869 8.64 9.22 12.23
C LEU A 869 7.35 8.72 11.56
N GLU A 870 6.20 9.30 11.90
CA GLU A 870 4.89 8.81 11.50
C GLU A 870 4.33 9.60 10.31
N ASN A 871 4.11 8.95 9.17
CA ASN A 871 3.44 9.56 8.02
C ASN A 871 1.94 9.75 8.28
N SER A 872 1.42 10.94 7.98
CA SER A 872 -0.02 11.22 7.93
C SER A 872 -0.55 11.06 6.49
N SER A 873 -1.86 10.90 6.34
CA SER A 873 -2.49 11.01 5.02
C SER A 873 -2.44 12.45 4.52
N PHE A 874 -2.72 13.42 5.40
CA PHE A 874 -2.67 14.84 5.06
C PHE A 874 -2.29 15.69 6.28
N LEU A 875 -1.78 16.89 6.01
CA LEU A 875 -1.65 17.96 6.96
C LEU A 875 -2.69 19.05 6.65
N VAL A 876 -3.22 19.66 7.68
CA VAL A 876 -4.17 20.77 7.54
C VAL A 876 -3.43 22.00 6.99
N SER A 877 -3.87 22.51 5.84
CA SER A 877 -3.24 23.67 5.24
C SER A 877 -3.76 24.98 5.84
N SER A 878 -3.10 26.08 5.49
CA SER A 878 -3.52 27.44 5.89
C SER A 878 -4.87 27.88 5.27
N ALA A 879 -5.45 27.09 4.38
CA ALA A 879 -6.81 27.32 3.86
C ALA A 879 -7.91 26.96 4.89
N HIS A 880 -7.57 26.21 5.94
CA HIS A 880 -8.53 25.81 6.98
C HIS A 880 -8.92 27.00 7.85
N PRO A 881 -10.23 27.18 8.18
CA PRO A 881 -10.69 28.32 8.99
C PRO A 881 -10.15 28.32 10.42
N ASP A 882 -9.85 27.15 11.00
CA ASP A 882 -9.25 27.07 12.34
C ASP A 882 -7.72 27.06 12.25
N ARG A 883 -7.12 28.18 12.61
CA ARG A 883 -5.66 28.37 12.58
C ARG A 883 -4.89 27.48 13.54
N SER A 884 -5.53 27.02 14.63
CA SER A 884 -4.87 26.15 15.60
C SER A 884 -4.54 24.77 15.04
N LEU A 885 -5.12 24.41 13.90
CA LEU A 885 -4.90 23.15 13.20
C LEU A 885 -3.87 23.23 12.07
N HIS A 886 -3.43 24.46 11.68
CA HIS A 886 -2.50 24.61 10.54
C HIS A 886 -1.19 23.83 10.79
N GLY A 887 -0.81 23.00 9.85
CA GLY A 887 0.36 22.11 9.91
C GLY A 887 0.15 20.82 10.70
N ALA A 888 -0.99 20.63 11.36
CA ALA A 888 -1.27 19.39 12.09
C ALA A 888 -1.55 18.22 11.14
N GLY A 889 -0.94 17.08 11.44
CA GLY A 889 -1.07 15.85 10.66
C GLY A 889 -2.26 15.00 11.11
N PHE A 890 -3.03 14.48 10.15
CA PHE A 890 -4.20 13.66 10.41
C PHE A 890 -4.16 12.34 9.66
N VAL A 891 -4.72 11.33 10.32
CA VAL A 891 -4.84 9.97 9.84
C VAL A 891 -3.47 9.34 9.54
N ALA A 892 -2.76 9.03 10.62
CA ALA A 892 -1.57 8.19 10.54
C ALA A 892 -1.95 6.80 10.03
N ARG A 893 -1.46 6.45 8.87
CA ARG A 893 -1.70 5.16 8.23
C ARG A 893 -0.68 4.89 7.15
N LEU A 894 -0.64 3.64 6.73
CA LEU A 894 0.15 3.24 5.56
C LEU A 894 -0.32 4.02 4.32
N SER A 895 0.58 4.67 3.63
CA SER A 895 0.29 5.56 2.51
C SER A 895 1.28 5.36 1.36
N GLY A 896 0.90 5.77 0.15
CA GLY A 896 1.80 5.78 -1.01
C GLY A 896 2.99 6.73 -0.88
N SER A 897 2.96 7.67 0.08
CA SER A 897 4.10 8.55 0.38
C SER A 897 5.38 7.78 0.68
N THR A 898 5.25 6.57 1.26
CA THR A 898 6.41 5.70 1.54
C THR A 898 7.16 5.33 0.27
N ALA A 899 6.47 4.92 -0.79
CA ALA A 899 7.11 4.55 -2.05
C ALA A 899 7.78 5.74 -2.74
N GLU A 900 7.18 6.93 -2.64
CA GLU A 900 7.76 8.17 -3.16
C GLU A 900 9.03 8.54 -2.39
N PHE A 901 8.99 8.49 -1.04
CA PHE A 901 10.17 8.77 -0.22
C PHE A 901 11.31 7.79 -0.49
N LEU A 902 11.03 6.48 -0.57
CA LEU A 902 12.06 5.48 -0.88
C LEU A 902 12.70 5.73 -2.26
N SER A 903 11.94 6.24 -3.21
CA SER A 903 12.46 6.66 -4.52
C SER A 903 13.28 7.96 -4.43
N MET A 904 12.90 8.93 -3.57
CA MET A 904 13.74 10.11 -3.27
C MET A 904 15.07 9.67 -2.65
N TRP A 905 15.00 8.81 -1.63
CA TRP A 905 16.19 8.26 -0.97
C TRP A 905 17.13 7.57 -1.98
N GLN A 906 16.59 6.78 -2.90
CA GLN A 906 17.39 6.17 -3.98
C GLN A 906 18.13 7.24 -4.79
N VAL A 907 17.43 8.27 -5.27
CA VAL A 907 18.06 9.32 -6.09
C VAL A 907 19.08 10.11 -5.27
N MET A 908 18.77 10.42 -4.02
CA MET A 908 19.69 11.12 -3.09
C MET A 908 20.98 10.32 -2.88
N MET A 909 20.86 9.03 -2.58
CA MET A 909 22.00 8.20 -2.17
C MET A 909 22.81 7.66 -3.35
N MET A 910 22.18 7.22 -4.42
CA MET A 910 22.88 6.49 -5.50
C MET A 910 22.62 7.01 -6.92
N GLY A 911 21.72 7.98 -7.06
CA GLY A 911 21.27 8.45 -8.36
C GLY A 911 20.12 7.59 -8.95
N ARG A 912 19.47 8.12 -10.00
CA ARG A 912 18.28 7.49 -10.60
C ARG A 912 18.57 6.13 -11.23
N ARG A 913 19.71 5.96 -11.91
CA ARG A 913 20.12 4.74 -12.63
C ARG A 913 21.58 4.43 -12.33
N PRO A 914 21.86 3.77 -11.20
CA PRO A 914 23.25 3.47 -10.83
C PRO A 914 23.91 2.48 -11.79
N PHE A 915 23.15 1.51 -12.32
CA PHE A 915 23.67 0.58 -13.31
C PHE A 915 23.36 1.03 -14.73
N HIS A 916 24.32 0.81 -15.63
CA HIS A 916 24.17 1.07 -17.06
C HIS A 916 25.03 0.11 -17.89
N VAL A 917 24.67 -0.06 -19.16
CA VAL A 917 25.46 -0.85 -20.11
C VAL A 917 26.33 0.08 -20.93
N LYS A 918 27.63 -0.21 -20.98
CA LYS A 918 28.60 0.45 -21.81
C LYS A 918 29.43 -0.61 -22.56
N ASP A 919 29.53 -0.51 -23.85
CA ASP A 919 30.24 -1.48 -24.73
C ASP A 919 29.78 -2.94 -24.48
N GLY A 920 28.46 -3.14 -24.27
CA GLY A 920 27.87 -4.45 -24.00
C GLY A 920 28.18 -5.01 -22.61
N GLN A 921 28.81 -4.24 -21.72
CA GLN A 921 29.18 -4.67 -20.37
C GLN A 921 28.49 -3.84 -19.29
N LEU A 922 28.15 -4.51 -18.16
CA LEU A 922 27.54 -3.86 -17.03
C LEU A 922 28.55 -3.01 -16.25
N HIS A 923 28.15 -1.77 -15.95
CA HIS A 923 28.88 -0.82 -15.13
C HIS A 923 27.99 -0.29 -14.01
N LEU A 924 28.60 0.13 -12.91
CA LEU A 924 27.98 0.80 -11.77
C LEU A 924 28.65 2.17 -11.58
N ALA A 925 27.86 3.23 -11.51
CA ALA A 925 28.32 4.58 -11.20
C ALA A 925 27.38 5.24 -10.19
N PHE A 926 27.92 5.72 -9.08
CA PHE A 926 27.16 6.49 -8.12
C PHE A 926 27.09 7.96 -8.56
N LYS A 927 25.86 8.49 -8.48
CA LYS A 927 25.57 9.92 -8.74
C LYS A 927 24.74 10.48 -7.59
N PRO A 928 25.30 10.56 -6.37
CA PRO A 928 24.55 11.04 -5.24
C PRO A 928 24.16 12.50 -5.39
N ALA A 929 22.98 12.83 -4.91
CA ALA A 929 22.45 14.19 -4.83
C ALA A 929 22.35 14.60 -3.35
N LEU A 930 23.48 14.71 -2.66
CA LEU A 930 23.57 14.95 -1.22
C LEU A 930 24.09 16.37 -0.94
N PRO A 931 23.42 17.15 -0.09
CA PRO A 931 23.92 18.44 0.39
C PRO A 931 24.98 18.22 1.47
N GLY A 932 25.92 19.16 1.59
CA GLY A 932 27.04 19.08 2.52
C GLY A 932 26.60 18.93 3.99
N TRP A 933 25.46 19.49 4.36
CA TRP A 933 24.93 19.41 5.73
C TRP A 933 24.43 18.02 6.14
N LEU A 934 24.25 17.08 5.21
CA LEU A 934 23.92 15.68 5.54
C LEU A 934 25.15 14.83 5.91
N PHE A 935 26.36 15.31 5.61
CA PHE A 935 27.57 14.61 6.02
C PHE A 935 27.83 14.81 7.52
N THR A 936 28.30 13.76 8.19
CA THR A 936 28.70 13.81 9.61
C THR A 936 29.87 14.77 9.83
N GLU A 937 30.25 15.00 11.08
CA GLU A 937 31.43 15.83 11.40
C GLU A 937 32.73 15.25 10.81
N GLU A 938 32.78 13.92 10.63
CA GLU A 938 33.87 13.22 9.98
C GLU A 938 33.84 13.30 8.45
N GLY A 939 32.85 13.98 7.89
CA GLY A 939 32.62 14.10 6.45
C GLY A 939 32.14 12.81 5.79
N THR A 940 31.34 12.00 6.48
CA THR A 940 30.86 10.73 5.95
C THR A 940 29.34 10.65 5.84
N VAL A 941 28.86 9.87 4.87
CA VAL A 941 27.49 9.37 4.79
C VAL A 941 27.56 7.87 4.50
N THR A 942 26.88 7.06 5.31
CA THR A 942 26.84 5.61 5.15
C THR A 942 25.43 5.13 4.83
N PHE A 943 25.30 4.19 3.90
CA PHE A 943 24.00 3.59 3.57
C PHE A 943 24.14 2.15 3.06
N ARG A 944 23.02 1.42 3.02
CA ARG A 944 22.97 0.06 2.45
C ARG A 944 22.56 0.15 0.97
N PHE A 945 23.43 -0.30 0.10
CA PHE A 945 23.18 -0.40 -1.34
C PHE A 945 22.59 -1.75 -1.68
N LEU A 946 21.44 -1.75 -2.38
CA LEU A 946 20.64 -2.94 -2.74
C LEU A 946 20.32 -3.85 -1.51
N GLY A 947 20.26 -3.27 -0.31
CA GLY A 947 20.04 -4.00 0.92
C GLY A 947 21.18 -4.94 1.37
N GLN A 948 22.29 -5.00 0.66
CA GLN A 948 23.33 -6.03 0.83
C GLN A 948 24.72 -5.46 1.11
N CYS A 949 25.10 -4.37 0.43
CA CYS A 949 26.42 -3.78 0.46
C CYS A 949 26.43 -2.49 1.28
N THR A 950 27.41 -2.28 2.14
CA THR A 950 27.61 -0.98 2.80
C THR A 950 28.37 -0.05 1.85
N VAL A 951 27.82 1.13 1.64
CA VAL A 951 28.50 2.20 0.90
C VAL A 951 28.82 3.34 1.87
N ILE A 952 30.05 3.82 1.83
CA ILE A 952 30.51 4.93 2.63
C ILE A 952 31.03 6.02 1.68
N TYR A 953 30.39 7.17 1.72
CA TYR A 953 30.89 8.38 1.05
C TYR A 953 31.83 9.12 2.00
N HIS A 954 33.03 9.43 1.52
CA HIS A 954 34.03 10.23 2.21
C HIS A 954 34.13 11.61 1.52
N ASN A 955 33.60 12.64 2.15
CA ASN A 955 33.56 14.01 1.67
C ASN A 955 34.01 14.95 2.81
N PRO A 956 35.29 14.98 3.13
CA PRO A 956 35.81 15.67 4.31
C PRO A 956 35.60 17.18 4.32
N ARG A 957 35.25 17.77 3.16
CA ARG A 957 34.92 19.19 3.03
C ARG A 957 33.42 19.46 3.10
N CYS A 958 32.59 18.44 3.23
CA CYS A 958 31.12 18.56 3.22
C CYS A 958 30.58 19.43 2.07
N ILE A 959 31.09 19.22 0.85
CA ILE A 959 30.67 19.94 -0.36
C ILE A 959 29.40 19.26 -0.90
N ASP A 960 28.45 20.05 -1.40
CA ASP A 960 27.27 19.51 -2.10
C ASP A 960 27.69 18.67 -3.29
N THR A 961 27.29 17.40 -3.34
CA THR A 961 27.74 16.45 -4.37
C THR A 961 27.20 16.76 -5.78
N PHE A 962 26.14 17.56 -5.86
CA PHE A 962 25.45 17.94 -7.08
C PHE A 962 25.87 19.31 -7.65
N SER A 963 26.71 20.05 -6.93
CA SER A 963 27.14 21.39 -7.32
C SER A 963 28.20 21.43 -8.43
N GLY A 964 28.74 20.25 -8.84
CA GLY A 964 29.88 20.14 -9.72
C GLY A 964 31.23 20.46 -9.05
N ALA A 965 31.20 20.92 -7.79
CA ALA A 965 32.40 21.21 -7.00
C ALA A 965 32.96 19.97 -6.30
N ALA A 966 32.20 18.88 -6.23
CA ALA A 966 32.64 17.59 -5.71
C ALA A 966 32.77 16.57 -6.86
N ARG A 967 33.88 15.84 -6.91
CA ARG A 967 34.12 14.76 -7.87
C ARG A 967 34.54 13.50 -7.14
N ILE A 968 34.13 12.35 -7.64
CA ILE A 968 34.62 11.06 -7.15
C ILE A 968 36.02 10.85 -7.75
N GLU A 969 37.02 10.78 -6.88
CA GLU A 969 38.42 10.58 -7.22
C GLU A 969 38.74 9.09 -7.33
N LYS A 970 38.31 8.32 -6.33
CA LYS A 970 38.58 6.89 -6.25
C LYS A 970 37.46 6.12 -5.54
N ILE A 971 37.45 4.84 -5.78
CA ILE A 971 36.53 3.89 -5.15
C ILE A 971 37.34 2.68 -4.65
N ASP A 972 37.18 2.34 -3.37
CA ASP A 972 37.76 1.15 -2.78
C ASP A 972 36.65 0.10 -2.57
N LEU A 973 36.87 -1.14 -3.02
CA LEU A 973 35.93 -2.24 -2.89
C LEU A 973 36.48 -3.30 -1.94
N GLN A 974 35.64 -3.80 -1.04
CA GLN A 974 35.93 -4.97 -0.23
C GLN A 974 34.98 -6.11 -0.61
N THR A 975 35.53 -7.20 -1.13
CA THR A 975 34.72 -8.38 -1.50
C THR A 975 34.35 -9.21 -0.27
N GLY A 976 33.33 -10.10 -0.44
CA GLY A 976 32.94 -11.07 0.57
C GLY A 976 34.07 -12.06 0.95
N ALA A 977 35.05 -12.26 0.06
CA ALA A 977 36.26 -13.08 0.31
C ALA A 977 37.41 -12.32 0.97
N GLY A 978 37.21 -11.02 1.31
CA GLY A 978 38.23 -10.20 1.97
C GLY A 978 39.26 -9.56 1.01
N GLN A 979 39.06 -9.61 -0.30
CA GLN A 979 39.90 -8.96 -1.28
C GLN A 979 39.61 -7.46 -1.32
N HIS A 980 40.64 -6.62 -1.34
CA HIS A 980 40.57 -5.18 -1.53
C HIS A 980 40.97 -4.80 -2.96
N ILE A 981 40.15 -3.95 -3.59
CA ILE A 981 40.35 -3.46 -4.97
C ILE A 981 40.22 -1.94 -4.96
N GLU A 982 41.24 -1.24 -5.45
CA GLU A 982 41.21 0.22 -5.63
C GLU A 982 40.93 0.54 -7.09
N LEU A 983 39.99 1.45 -7.33
CA LEU A 983 39.61 1.93 -8.65
C LEU A 983 39.78 3.46 -8.70
N THR A 984 40.36 3.97 -9.75
CA THR A 984 40.48 5.42 -9.97
C THR A 984 39.26 5.92 -10.74
N GLY A 985 38.67 7.04 -10.29
CA GLY A 985 37.51 7.66 -10.89
C GLY A 985 36.20 7.17 -10.32
N ASP A 986 35.10 7.40 -11.06
CA ASP A 986 33.71 7.26 -10.63
C ASP A 986 33.01 5.99 -11.15
N LEU A 987 33.74 5.12 -11.88
CA LEU A 987 33.15 3.99 -12.60
C LEU A 987 33.64 2.65 -12.07
N ILE A 988 32.72 1.82 -11.64
CA ILE A 988 32.98 0.41 -11.29
C ILE A 988 32.62 -0.44 -12.52
N GLY A 989 33.66 -0.97 -13.20
CA GLY A 989 33.51 -1.81 -14.37
C GLY A 989 33.34 -3.31 -14.06
N PRO A 990 33.30 -4.16 -15.10
CA PRO A 990 33.30 -5.61 -14.93
C PRO A 990 34.63 -6.13 -14.36
N PRO A 991 34.62 -7.21 -13.53
CA PRO A 991 33.43 -7.97 -13.12
C PRO A 991 32.71 -7.36 -11.90
N TYR A 992 33.25 -6.27 -11.33
CA TYR A 992 32.88 -5.78 -10.00
C TYR A 992 31.45 -5.21 -9.95
N ALA A 993 30.96 -4.59 -11.02
CA ALA A 993 29.56 -4.14 -11.09
C ALA A 993 28.55 -5.30 -10.93
N ALA A 994 28.81 -6.41 -11.62
CA ALA A 994 27.98 -7.62 -11.48
C ALA A 994 28.11 -8.25 -10.08
N MET A 995 29.31 -8.24 -9.49
CA MET A 995 29.56 -8.72 -8.13
C MET A 995 28.82 -7.87 -7.09
N ALA A 996 28.80 -6.54 -7.24
CA ALA A 996 28.05 -5.63 -6.37
C ALA A 996 26.54 -5.94 -6.43
N ARG A 997 25.96 -6.09 -7.64
CA ARG A 997 24.57 -6.47 -7.82
C ARG A 997 24.20 -7.83 -7.22
N ALA A 998 25.14 -8.77 -7.26
CA ALA A 998 24.98 -10.12 -6.73
C ALA A 998 25.27 -10.23 -5.20
N GLY A 999 25.53 -9.12 -4.50
CA GLY A 999 25.83 -9.11 -3.06
C GLY A 999 27.20 -9.72 -2.70
N GLN A 1000 28.13 -9.81 -3.64
CA GLN A 1000 29.48 -10.35 -3.43
C GLN A 1000 30.49 -9.29 -2.97
N ILE A 1001 30.11 -8.01 -3.05
CA ILE A 1001 30.85 -6.89 -2.48
C ILE A 1001 30.21 -6.55 -1.11
N LYS A 1002 31.03 -6.51 -0.06
CA LYS A 1002 30.56 -6.19 1.30
C LYS A 1002 30.54 -4.70 1.57
N GLN A 1003 31.57 -3.99 1.07
CA GLN A 1003 31.72 -2.56 1.31
C GLN A 1003 32.28 -1.88 0.06
N ILE A 1004 31.83 -0.65 -0.16
CA ILE A 1004 32.28 0.28 -1.19
C ILE A 1004 32.57 1.62 -0.51
N ASP A 1005 33.82 2.05 -0.51
CA ASP A 1005 34.23 3.38 -0.05
C ASP A 1005 34.41 4.28 -1.27
N VAL A 1006 33.72 5.40 -1.29
CA VAL A 1006 33.74 6.38 -2.38
C VAL A 1006 34.31 7.68 -1.86
N TYR A 1007 35.42 8.13 -2.44
CA TYR A 1007 36.15 9.32 -1.99
C TYR A 1007 35.91 10.50 -2.91
N PHE A 1008 35.46 11.61 -2.32
CA PHE A 1008 35.26 12.87 -3.02
C PHE A 1008 36.42 13.81 -2.82
N GLU A 1009 36.83 14.46 -3.90
CA GLU A 1009 37.73 15.60 -3.86
C GLU A 1009 36.99 16.89 -4.31
N ALA A 1010 37.55 18.06 -3.98
CA ALA A 1010 37.06 19.31 -4.49
C ALA A 1010 37.39 19.40 -5.99
N GLY A 1011 36.41 19.59 -6.85
CA GLY A 1011 36.61 19.91 -8.25
C GLY A 1011 37.40 21.23 -8.37
N GLY A 1012 38.41 21.23 -9.20
CA GLY A 1012 39.27 22.39 -9.40
C GLY A 1012 38.57 23.50 -10.18
#